data_e7f01cf8d29f47be39e38627c7d1e895
#
_entry.id   e7f01cf8d29f47be39e38627c7d1e895
#
_cell.length_a   1.000
_cell.length_b   1.000
_cell.length_c   1.000
_cell.angle_alpha   90.00
_cell.angle_beta   90.00
_cell.angle_gamma   90.00
#
_symmetry.space_group_name_H-M   'P 1'
#
loop_
_entity.id
_entity.type
_entity.pdbx_description
1 polymer ?
#
loop_
_entity_poly.entity_id
_entity_poly.type
_entity_poly.pdbx_seq_one_letter_code
_entity_poly.pdbx_strand_id
1 'polypeptide(L)'
;MKKNVFRLNFLTACISLGIASQAWAGHTYFGISYQYYRDFAENKGKFTVGAQNIEVYNKKGELVGTSMTKAPMIDFSVVSRNGVAALVGDQYIVSVAHNGGYNSVDFGAEGQNPDQHRFSYQIVKRNNYKPGQYDGDYHMPRLHKFVTDAEPIEMTETMHGNTYADHARYPERVRIGAGRQWWRTAEDQEKGRNSSYWIASGYQWRTAGNTHSQGGAGNGTVNLNGDLTKPNDYGPLPIAGSLGDSGSPMFIYDAKKQKWLINGVLQTGNPFLGAGNGFQLIRKDWFYDNIFAEDLPITFLEPRSNGHYSFTSNNNGTGTVTQTNEKVSMPQFKVRTVQLFNEALKAEDKEPVYAAGGVNAYKPRLNNGKNISFIDYAKGEVTFTNNINQGAGGLYFEGDFTVSSENNATWQGAGVHVSEGSTVTWKVNGVENDRLSKIGKGTLHIQAKGKNLGSISVGDGKVILDQQADENNQKQAFKEVGIVSGRATVQLNSADQVDSNNIYFGFRGGRLDLNGNSLTFKRIQNTDEGAMLVNHNATQASDIIITGSDTTNNQGGDLTNKRDIAFNGWFGDKDDTKNTGRLNVNYNPLNKDNHFLLSGGTNLKGNITQNGGNLIFSGRPTPHAYNHLNQNHDKIEGSTRGEVIIDDDWINRTFTAENLQIKGGQAVVSRNVSAINGNWTINNNASATFGVTPNQENLVCIRSDWTGLTQCKSEKLTNEKIINSLPRTKVNGNVQLSNTASLVASGFVDLIGNVNLTEQS
;
A
#
# COMPACT_ATOMS: atom_id res chain seq x y z
N MET A 1 -1.19 38.12 -49.68
CA MET A 1 -2.18 37.08 -49.32
C MET A 1 -1.55 35.70 -49.43
N LYS A 2 -1.05 35.10 -48.39
CA LYS A 2 -0.66 33.70 -48.20
C LYS A 2 0.33 33.60 -47.04
N LYS A 3 -0.14 33.71 -45.80
CA LYS A 3 0.66 33.40 -44.60
C LYS A 3 -0.18 33.00 -43.36
N ASN A 4 -1.48 32.77 -43.49
CA ASN A 4 -2.34 32.51 -42.33
C ASN A 4 -3.06 31.14 -42.34
N VAL A 5 -2.65 30.19 -43.18
CA VAL A 5 -3.35 28.90 -43.26
C VAL A 5 -2.70 27.77 -42.41
N PHE A 6 -1.46 27.94 -41.95
CA PHE A 6 -0.74 26.88 -41.27
C PHE A 6 -0.89 26.80 -39.72
N ARG A 7 -1.46 27.86 -39.12
CA ARG A 7 -1.70 27.85 -37.65
C ARG A 7 -3.09 27.36 -37.22
N LEU A 8 -4.02 27.26 -38.16
CA LEU A 8 -5.40 26.86 -37.84
C LEU A 8 -5.58 25.32 -37.81
N ASN A 9 -4.75 24.59 -38.52
CA ASN A 9 -4.88 23.11 -38.61
C ASN A 9 -4.34 22.34 -37.40
N PHE A 10 -3.48 22.93 -36.58
CA PHE A 10 -2.97 22.29 -35.39
C PHE A 10 -3.92 22.43 -34.18
N LEU A 11 -4.65 23.52 -34.13
CA LEU A 11 -5.66 23.75 -33.08
C LEU A 11 -6.95 22.96 -33.37
N THR A 12 -7.29 22.74 -34.62
CA THR A 12 -8.50 22.02 -35.02
C THR A 12 -8.34 20.51 -34.84
N ALA A 13 -7.12 19.97 -34.94
CA ALA A 13 -6.84 18.56 -34.66
C ALA A 13 -6.94 18.23 -33.15
N CYS A 14 -6.73 19.20 -32.26
CA CYS A 14 -6.93 19.06 -30.83
C CYS A 14 -8.39 19.20 -30.37
N ILE A 15 -9.22 19.95 -31.17
CA ILE A 15 -10.61 20.23 -30.80
C ILE A 15 -11.58 19.17 -31.35
N SER A 16 -11.26 18.50 -32.46
CA SER A 16 -12.11 17.45 -33.02
C SER A 16 -11.97 16.08 -32.35
N LEU A 17 -11.02 15.91 -31.43
CA LEU A 17 -10.86 14.71 -30.60
C LEU A 17 -11.68 14.76 -29.28
N GLY A 18 -12.45 15.80 -29.05
CA GLY A 18 -13.29 15.96 -27.87
C GLY A 18 -14.64 15.23 -27.91
N ILE A 19 -15.00 14.53 -29.00
CA ILE A 19 -16.32 13.89 -29.15
C ILE A 19 -16.17 12.44 -29.64
N ALA A 20 -15.30 11.70 -29.05
CA ALA A 20 -15.40 10.25 -28.94
C ALA A 20 -14.34 9.82 -27.92
N SER A 21 -14.70 9.89 -26.66
CA SER A 21 -13.80 9.54 -25.56
C SER A 21 -13.57 8.02 -25.50
N GLN A 22 -12.82 7.52 -26.43
CA GLN A 22 -12.06 6.29 -26.17
C GLN A 22 -10.71 6.74 -25.64
N ALA A 23 -10.65 6.99 -24.33
CA ALA A 23 -9.40 7.26 -23.65
C ALA A 23 -8.46 6.08 -23.79
N TRP A 24 -7.32 6.30 -24.42
CA TRP A 24 -6.27 5.29 -24.64
C TRP A 24 -5.13 5.61 -23.69
N ALA A 25 -4.62 4.60 -22.99
CA ALA A 25 -3.55 4.82 -22.05
C ALA A 25 -2.65 3.59 -21.97
N GLY A 26 -1.36 3.78 -21.73
CA GLY A 26 -0.38 2.73 -21.51
C GLY A 26 -0.22 1.74 -22.67
N HIS A 27 0.95 1.77 -23.30
CA HIS A 27 1.35 0.77 -24.29
C HIS A 27 2.48 -0.08 -23.74
N THR A 28 2.29 -1.39 -23.76
CA THR A 28 3.30 -2.40 -23.42
C THR A 28 3.65 -3.23 -24.64
N TYR A 29 4.78 -3.90 -24.62
CA TYR A 29 5.18 -4.76 -25.73
C TYR A 29 4.49 -6.12 -25.65
N PHE A 30 3.85 -6.52 -26.76
CA PHE A 30 3.15 -7.81 -26.87
C PHE A 30 4.06 -9.03 -26.65
N GLY A 31 5.33 -8.95 -27.09
CA GLY A 31 6.29 -10.06 -26.98
C GLY A 31 6.70 -10.44 -25.55
N ILE A 32 6.39 -9.59 -24.57
CA ILE A 32 6.68 -9.82 -23.16
C ILE A 32 5.36 -10.06 -22.43
N SER A 33 5.34 -10.98 -21.46
CA SER A 33 4.15 -11.21 -20.64
C SER A 33 3.70 -9.93 -19.93
N TYR A 34 2.41 -9.65 -20.00
CA TYR A 34 1.82 -8.48 -19.33
C TYR A 34 1.97 -8.53 -17.80
N GLN A 35 2.09 -9.72 -17.23
CA GLN A 35 2.33 -9.91 -15.82
C GLN A 35 3.60 -9.21 -15.34
N TYR A 36 4.68 -9.17 -16.12
CA TYR A 36 5.89 -8.43 -15.76
C TYR A 36 5.61 -6.95 -15.51
N TYR A 37 4.82 -6.30 -16.36
CA TYR A 37 4.46 -4.89 -16.22
C TYR A 37 3.54 -4.66 -15.02
N ARG A 38 2.70 -5.65 -14.69
CA ARG A 38 1.83 -5.62 -13.51
C ARG A 38 2.62 -5.79 -12.22
N ASP A 39 3.47 -6.80 -12.16
CA ASP A 39 4.32 -7.09 -11.01
C ASP A 39 5.30 -5.95 -10.75
N PHE A 40 5.84 -5.36 -11.82
CA PHE A 40 6.68 -4.17 -11.72
C PHE A 40 5.93 -3.01 -11.06
N ALA A 41 4.71 -2.72 -11.49
CA ALA A 41 3.89 -1.63 -10.96
C ALA A 41 3.45 -1.83 -9.50
N GLU A 42 3.26 -3.08 -9.08
CA GLU A 42 2.78 -3.44 -7.75
C GLU A 42 3.89 -3.84 -6.78
N ASN A 43 5.14 -3.84 -7.24
CA ASN A 43 6.28 -4.36 -6.47
C ASN A 43 6.05 -5.79 -5.99
N LYS A 44 5.58 -6.64 -6.89
CA LYS A 44 5.24 -8.04 -6.62
C LYS A 44 6.16 -9.00 -7.38
N GLY A 45 6.05 -10.28 -7.08
CA GLY A 45 6.86 -11.32 -7.70
C GLY A 45 8.36 -11.01 -7.57
N LYS A 46 9.07 -10.98 -8.68
CA LYS A 46 10.51 -10.65 -8.74
C LYS A 46 10.81 -9.16 -8.53
N PHE A 47 9.79 -8.29 -8.63
CA PHE A 47 9.92 -6.83 -8.57
C PHE A 47 9.61 -6.26 -7.17
N THR A 48 9.91 -7.01 -6.13
CA THR A 48 9.83 -6.50 -4.75
C THR A 48 10.73 -5.30 -4.56
N VAL A 49 10.32 -4.37 -3.67
CA VAL A 49 11.11 -3.17 -3.37
C VAL A 49 12.55 -3.54 -3.02
N GLY A 50 13.50 -2.86 -3.63
CA GLY A 50 14.93 -3.10 -3.40
C GLY A 50 15.54 -4.24 -4.23
N ALA A 51 14.75 -5.01 -4.97
CA ALA A 51 15.28 -6.08 -5.84
C ALA A 51 16.19 -5.51 -6.93
N GLN A 52 17.21 -6.28 -7.31
CA GLN A 52 18.17 -5.93 -8.35
C GLN A 52 18.42 -7.10 -9.29
N ASN A 53 18.95 -6.80 -10.48
CA ASN A 53 19.35 -7.80 -11.48
C ASN A 53 18.21 -8.78 -11.84
N ILE A 54 17.05 -8.21 -12.16
CA ILE A 54 15.83 -8.99 -12.43
C ILE A 54 15.79 -9.38 -13.90
N GLU A 55 15.92 -10.66 -14.18
CA GLU A 55 15.83 -11.20 -15.54
C GLU A 55 14.40 -11.15 -16.07
N VAL A 56 14.27 -10.68 -17.31
CA VAL A 56 13.01 -10.59 -18.03
C VAL A 56 13.08 -11.47 -19.28
N TYR A 57 12.10 -12.34 -19.44
CA TYR A 57 11.98 -13.27 -20.55
C TYR A 57 10.80 -12.91 -21.45
N ASN A 58 10.94 -13.17 -22.74
CA ASN A 58 9.83 -13.05 -23.67
C ASN A 58 8.88 -14.27 -23.56
N LYS A 59 7.74 -14.21 -24.26
CA LYS A 59 6.77 -15.30 -24.29
C LYS A 59 7.29 -16.63 -24.85
N LYS A 60 8.44 -16.60 -25.51
CA LYS A 60 9.12 -17.82 -26.01
C LYS A 60 10.10 -18.40 -24.99
N GLY A 61 10.30 -17.73 -23.84
CA GLY A 61 11.25 -18.11 -22.82
C GLY A 61 12.69 -17.66 -23.09
N GLU A 62 12.90 -16.76 -24.05
CA GLU A 62 14.21 -16.20 -24.35
C GLU A 62 14.48 -14.97 -23.46
N LEU A 63 15.71 -14.85 -22.94
CA LEU A 63 16.11 -13.70 -22.12
C LEU A 63 16.11 -12.43 -22.97
N VAL A 64 15.28 -11.46 -22.60
CA VAL A 64 15.22 -10.13 -23.24
C VAL A 64 16.27 -9.19 -22.68
N GLY A 65 16.51 -9.28 -21.38
CA GLY A 65 17.47 -8.45 -20.66
C GLY A 65 17.27 -8.52 -19.15
N THR A 66 18.04 -7.73 -18.43
CA THR A 66 18.02 -7.66 -16.97
C THR A 66 17.61 -6.26 -16.54
N SER A 67 16.58 -6.16 -15.73
CA SER A 67 16.09 -4.91 -15.15
C SER A 67 16.81 -4.58 -13.84
N MET A 68 16.82 -3.32 -13.45
CA MET A 68 17.40 -2.84 -12.18
C MET A 68 18.85 -3.27 -11.97
N THR A 69 19.67 -3.16 -13.00
CA THR A 69 21.11 -3.48 -12.92
C THR A 69 21.93 -2.39 -12.23
N LYS A 70 21.43 -1.17 -12.23
CA LYS A 70 22.16 0.03 -11.74
C LYS A 70 21.45 0.74 -10.60
N ALA A 71 20.28 0.25 -10.19
CA ALA A 71 19.49 0.76 -9.08
C ALA A 71 18.68 -0.34 -8.43
N PRO A 72 18.36 -0.23 -7.13
CA PRO A 72 17.38 -1.11 -6.50
C PRO A 72 15.96 -0.78 -7.02
N MET A 73 15.07 -1.77 -7.05
CA MET A 73 13.69 -1.59 -7.47
C MET A 73 12.99 -0.52 -6.61
N ILE A 74 12.37 0.44 -7.27
CA ILE A 74 11.65 1.56 -6.63
C ILE A 74 10.41 1.06 -5.87
N ASP A 75 10.03 1.77 -4.80
CA ASP A 75 8.74 1.60 -4.12
C ASP A 75 7.67 2.49 -4.75
N PHE A 76 6.71 1.88 -5.44
CA PHE A 76 5.58 2.57 -6.06
C PHE A 76 4.40 2.87 -5.13
N SER A 77 4.53 2.64 -3.83
CA SER A 77 3.48 3.00 -2.86
C SER A 77 3.13 4.49 -2.86
N VAL A 78 4.07 5.33 -3.27
CA VAL A 78 3.88 6.79 -3.42
C VAL A 78 2.90 7.18 -4.52
N VAL A 79 2.56 6.27 -5.43
CA VAL A 79 1.69 6.55 -6.58
C VAL A 79 0.24 6.27 -6.20
N SER A 80 -0.64 7.21 -6.51
CA SER A 80 -2.08 7.00 -6.31
C SER A 80 -2.56 5.72 -7.01
N ARG A 81 -3.55 5.06 -6.43
CA ARG A 81 -4.10 3.81 -6.97
C ARG A 81 -4.54 3.94 -8.44
N ASN A 82 -5.12 5.06 -8.80
CA ASN A 82 -5.50 5.36 -10.19
C ASN A 82 -4.34 5.84 -11.07
N GLY A 83 -3.10 5.85 -10.56
CA GLY A 83 -1.89 6.09 -11.33
C GLY A 83 -1.68 7.51 -11.85
N VAL A 84 -2.47 8.49 -11.40
CA VAL A 84 -2.47 9.86 -11.98
C VAL A 84 -1.79 10.91 -11.11
N ALA A 85 -1.29 10.53 -9.95
CA ALA A 85 -0.62 11.42 -9.02
C ALA A 85 0.43 10.67 -8.20
N ALA A 86 1.38 11.40 -7.62
CA ALA A 86 2.36 10.86 -6.68
C ALA A 86 2.49 11.75 -5.45
N LEU A 87 2.78 11.14 -4.31
CA LEU A 87 2.95 11.81 -3.01
C LEU A 87 4.35 12.43 -2.93
N VAL A 88 4.41 13.73 -2.65
CA VAL A 88 5.66 14.51 -2.58
C VAL A 88 5.83 15.27 -1.26
N GLY A 89 4.87 15.20 -0.36
CA GLY A 89 4.88 15.77 0.98
C GLY A 89 3.84 15.07 1.85
N ASP A 90 3.81 15.31 3.15
CA ASP A 90 2.92 14.62 4.08
C ASP A 90 1.43 14.67 3.67
N GLN A 91 1.05 15.74 2.98
CA GLN A 91 -0.30 15.95 2.46
C GLN A 91 -0.31 16.65 1.09
N TYR A 92 0.74 16.45 0.30
CA TYR A 92 0.86 17.03 -1.03
C TYR A 92 1.11 15.99 -2.08
N ILE A 93 0.39 16.10 -3.18
CA ILE A 93 0.60 15.28 -4.38
C ILE A 93 0.98 16.17 -5.56
N VAL A 94 1.51 15.55 -6.61
CA VAL A 94 1.81 16.21 -7.88
C VAL A 94 1.09 15.50 -9.02
N SER A 95 0.57 16.29 -9.98
CA SER A 95 -0.09 15.83 -11.19
C SER A 95 -0.10 16.94 -12.25
N VAL A 96 -0.82 16.74 -13.35
CA VAL A 96 -1.10 17.78 -14.34
C VAL A 96 -2.44 18.46 -14.09
N ALA A 97 -2.52 19.76 -14.34
CA ALA A 97 -3.70 20.56 -14.02
C ALA A 97 -4.92 20.17 -14.86
N HIS A 98 -4.74 19.78 -16.12
CA HIS A 98 -5.86 19.39 -17.00
C HIS A 98 -6.55 18.08 -16.57
N ASN A 99 -5.97 17.34 -15.64
CA ASN A 99 -6.59 16.16 -15.04
C ASN A 99 -7.54 16.53 -13.88
N GLY A 100 -8.11 17.70 -13.93
CA GLY A 100 -8.86 18.34 -12.85
C GLY A 100 -10.18 17.68 -12.47
N GLY A 101 -10.58 16.56 -13.12
CA GLY A 101 -11.81 15.87 -12.81
C GLY A 101 -11.85 15.21 -11.44
N TYR A 102 -10.70 14.85 -10.86
CA TYR A 102 -10.62 14.17 -9.57
C TYR A 102 -10.70 15.15 -8.38
N ASN A 103 -11.39 14.72 -7.33
CA ASN A 103 -11.53 15.48 -6.08
C ASN A 103 -10.81 14.85 -4.91
N SER A 104 -10.34 13.62 -5.09
CA SER A 104 -9.63 12.83 -4.08
C SER A 104 -8.67 11.88 -4.75
N VAL A 105 -7.73 11.41 -3.97
CA VAL A 105 -6.85 10.29 -4.32
C VAL A 105 -6.90 9.27 -3.21
N ASP A 106 -6.62 8.01 -3.57
CA ASP A 106 -6.37 6.93 -2.66
C ASP A 106 -5.05 6.24 -3.04
N PHE A 107 -4.44 5.58 -2.10
CA PHE A 107 -3.20 4.82 -2.27
C PHE A 107 -3.46 3.34 -2.00
N GLY A 108 -2.54 2.49 -2.38
CA GLY A 108 -2.64 1.06 -2.15
C GLY A 108 -2.64 0.25 -3.43
N ALA A 109 -2.98 -1.04 -3.33
CA ALA A 109 -3.10 -1.91 -4.48
C ALA A 109 -4.33 -1.52 -5.33
N GLU A 110 -4.22 -1.74 -6.61
CA GLU A 110 -5.36 -1.57 -7.52
C GLU A 110 -6.31 -2.76 -7.43
N GLY A 111 -7.41 -2.64 -8.14
CA GLY A 111 -8.43 -3.66 -8.26
C GLY A 111 -9.61 -3.46 -7.33
N GLN A 112 -10.38 -4.53 -7.20
CA GLN A 112 -11.61 -4.54 -6.43
C GLN A 112 -11.51 -5.43 -5.20
N ASN A 113 -10.30 -5.69 -4.72
CA ASN A 113 -10.10 -6.49 -3.52
C ASN A 113 -10.83 -5.83 -2.34
N PRO A 114 -11.87 -6.45 -1.77
CA PRO A 114 -12.61 -5.89 -0.65
C PRO A 114 -11.82 -5.85 0.66
N ASP A 115 -10.71 -6.56 0.76
CA ASP A 115 -9.78 -6.45 1.89
C ASP A 115 -8.97 -5.17 1.84
N GLN A 116 -8.88 -4.54 0.68
CA GLN A 116 -8.20 -3.28 0.56
C GLN A 116 -9.00 -2.18 1.24
N HIS A 117 -8.57 -1.82 2.43
CA HIS A 117 -9.13 -0.66 3.11
C HIS A 117 -8.69 0.60 2.38
N ARG A 118 -9.64 1.24 1.71
CA ARG A 118 -9.40 2.46 0.91
C ARG A 118 -9.75 3.68 1.73
N PHE A 119 -8.73 4.47 2.01
CA PHE A 119 -8.92 5.78 2.60
C PHE A 119 -8.79 6.84 1.51
N SER A 120 -9.88 7.60 1.27
CA SER A 120 -9.92 8.66 0.28
C SER A 120 -9.40 9.96 0.87
N TYR A 121 -8.32 10.49 0.31
CA TYR A 121 -7.72 11.78 0.65
C TYR A 121 -8.31 12.86 -0.24
N GLN A 122 -9.14 13.73 0.32
CA GLN A 122 -9.80 14.79 -0.42
C GLN A 122 -8.85 15.95 -0.71
N ILE A 123 -8.97 16.54 -1.90
CA ILE A 123 -8.23 17.73 -2.28
C ILE A 123 -8.89 18.95 -1.65
N VAL A 124 -8.13 19.71 -0.86
CA VAL A 124 -8.59 20.94 -0.21
C VAL A 124 -8.10 22.20 -0.93
N LYS A 125 -7.00 22.11 -1.68
CA LYS A 125 -6.45 23.20 -2.49
C LYS A 125 -5.70 22.60 -3.68
N ARG A 126 -5.95 23.09 -4.89
CA ARG A 126 -5.37 22.48 -6.10
C ARG A 126 -3.96 22.96 -6.42
N ASN A 127 -3.63 24.19 -6.07
CA ASN A 127 -2.31 24.78 -6.32
C ASN A 127 -1.88 24.64 -7.79
N ASN A 128 -2.67 25.19 -8.71
CA ASN A 128 -2.36 25.21 -10.13
C ASN A 128 -1.18 26.15 -10.43
N TYR A 129 -0.24 25.73 -11.27
CA TYR A 129 0.96 26.52 -11.59
C TYR A 129 0.67 27.67 -12.56
N LYS A 130 0.59 27.38 -13.86
CA LYS A 130 0.27 28.37 -14.89
C LYS A 130 -0.76 27.83 -15.87
N PRO A 131 -1.98 27.68 -15.42
CA PRO A 131 -3.00 26.99 -16.19
C PRO A 131 -3.30 27.73 -17.50
N GLY A 132 -3.59 26.96 -18.55
CA GLY A 132 -3.84 27.45 -19.89
C GLY A 132 -2.59 27.67 -20.77
N GLN A 133 -1.38 27.46 -20.23
CA GLN A 133 -0.14 27.41 -20.99
C GLN A 133 0.36 25.98 -21.10
N TYR A 134 0.95 25.60 -22.23
CA TYR A 134 1.45 24.24 -22.44
C TYR A 134 2.51 23.82 -21.41
N ASP A 135 3.45 24.72 -21.10
CA ASP A 135 4.49 24.56 -20.10
C ASP A 135 4.02 24.82 -18.67
N GLY A 136 2.75 25.15 -18.48
CA GLY A 136 2.14 25.48 -17.21
C GLY A 136 1.14 24.46 -16.69
N ASP A 137 0.88 23.39 -17.44
CA ASP A 137 -0.09 22.36 -17.11
C ASP A 137 0.41 21.43 -16.00
N TYR A 138 0.42 21.96 -14.78
CA TYR A 138 1.04 21.36 -13.62
C TYR A 138 0.34 21.82 -12.34
N HIS A 139 0.14 20.94 -11.38
CA HIS A 139 -0.38 21.31 -10.08
C HIS A 139 0.13 20.40 -8.95
N MET A 140 0.08 20.90 -7.71
CA MET A 140 0.49 20.19 -6.50
C MET A 140 -0.58 20.31 -5.41
N PRO A 141 -1.66 19.55 -5.52
CA PRO A 141 -2.78 19.63 -4.58
C PRO A 141 -2.39 19.31 -3.13
N ARG A 142 -3.01 20.06 -2.21
CA ARG A 142 -3.01 19.75 -0.78
C ARG A 142 -4.18 18.83 -0.44
N LEU A 143 -3.94 17.84 0.38
CA LEU A 143 -4.92 16.85 0.86
C LEU A 143 -5.41 17.22 2.27
N HIS A 144 -6.62 16.77 2.60
CA HIS A 144 -7.24 17.08 3.90
C HIS A 144 -6.64 16.30 5.09
N LYS A 145 -5.87 15.23 4.82
CA LYS A 145 -5.23 14.38 5.82
C LYS A 145 -3.76 14.12 5.46
N PHE A 146 -2.93 13.89 6.46
CA PHE A 146 -1.61 13.30 6.26
C PHE A 146 -1.76 11.91 5.68
N VAL A 147 -0.96 11.60 4.66
CA VAL A 147 -1.00 10.29 4.01
C VAL A 147 -0.23 9.27 4.83
N THR A 148 -0.90 8.22 5.22
CA THR A 148 -0.33 7.14 6.03
C THR A 148 0.15 5.95 5.20
N ASP A 149 -0.40 5.76 4.01
CA ASP A 149 -0.14 4.59 3.15
C ASP A 149 1.26 4.58 2.55
N ALA A 150 1.87 5.74 2.39
CA ALA A 150 3.16 5.89 1.74
C ALA A 150 4.01 6.99 2.40
N GLU A 151 5.31 6.89 2.20
CA GLU A 151 6.27 7.93 2.53
C GLU A 151 6.47 8.83 1.29
N PRO A 152 6.49 10.18 1.45
CA PRO A 152 6.71 11.07 0.31
C PRO A 152 8.03 10.81 -0.41
N ILE A 153 8.02 10.86 -1.73
CA ILE A 153 9.25 10.76 -2.52
C ILE A 153 9.91 12.12 -2.71
N GLU A 154 11.24 12.13 -2.67
CA GLU A 154 12.02 13.35 -2.91
C GLU A 154 11.89 13.81 -4.37
N MET A 155 11.81 15.12 -4.56
CA MET A 155 11.70 15.76 -5.87
C MET A 155 13.07 16.04 -6.48
N THR A 156 13.17 15.97 -7.83
CA THR A 156 14.32 16.48 -8.56
C THR A 156 14.44 18.01 -8.43
N GLU A 157 15.66 18.55 -8.57
CA GLU A 157 15.96 19.94 -8.21
C GLU A 157 15.85 20.91 -9.40
N THR A 158 16.26 20.47 -10.59
CA THR A 158 16.31 21.37 -11.76
C THR A 158 15.18 21.14 -12.76
N MET A 159 14.73 22.22 -13.40
CA MET A 159 13.79 22.18 -14.52
C MET A 159 14.47 22.08 -15.89
N HIS A 160 15.79 22.03 -15.96
CA HIS A 160 16.53 21.86 -17.21
C HIS A 160 16.55 20.39 -17.64
N GLY A 161 15.66 19.99 -18.54
CA GLY A 161 15.45 18.62 -18.96
C GLY A 161 16.73 17.90 -19.45
N ASN A 162 17.64 18.62 -20.09
CA ASN A 162 18.91 18.06 -20.57
C ASN A 162 19.82 17.54 -19.44
N THR A 163 19.65 18.02 -18.21
CA THR A 163 20.39 17.51 -17.05
C THR A 163 20.15 16.03 -16.83
N TYR A 164 18.96 15.54 -17.14
CA TYR A 164 18.54 14.17 -16.90
C TYR A 164 18.90 13.20 -18.04
N ALA A 165 19.55 13.68 -19.10
CA ALA A 165 20.12 12.85 -20.15
C ALA A 165 21.48 12.23 -19.77
N ASP A 166 22.06 12.62 -18.65
CA ASP A 166 23.31 12.06 -18.12
C ASP A 166 23.07 10.67 -17.52
N HIS A 167 23.32 9.62 -18.31
CA HIS A 167 23.14 8.22 -17.89
C HIS A 167 24.16 7.77 -16.83
N ALA A 168 25.27 8.47 -16.65
CA ALA A 168 26.22 8.14 -15.58
C ALA A 168 25.64 8.52 -14.21
N ARG A 169 24.97 9.66 -14.14
CA ARG A 169 24.31 10.13 -12.93
C ARG A 169 22.91 9.56 -12.76
N TYR A 170 22.15 9.42 -13.85
CA TYR A 170 20.77 8.97 -13.87
C TYR A 170 20.61 7.69 -14.71
N PRO A 171 21.12 6.55 -14.22
CA PRO A 171 21.23 5.33 -15.02
C PRO A 171 19.92 4.56 -15.21
N GLU A 172 18.92 4.83 -14.38
CA GLU A 172 17.62 4.15 -14.43
C GLU A 172 16.47 5.17 -14.45
N ARG A 173 15.47 4.91 -15.29
CA ARG A 173 14.28 5.73 -15.39
C ARG A 173 13.06 4.86 -15.64
N VAL A 174 12.01 5.07 -14.86
CA VAL A 174 10.78 4.29 -14.93
C VAL A 174 9.56 5.21 -14.94
N ARG A 175 8.47 4.71 -15.48
CA ARG A 175 7.15 5.33 -15.35
C ARG A 175 6.12 4.29 -14.92
N ILE A 176 5.02 4.79 -14.36
CA ILE A 176 3.84 4.01 -13.97
C ILE A 176 2.59 4.75 -14.41
N GLY A 177 1.53 4.03 -14.73
CA GLY A 177 0.24 4.62 -15.05
C GLY A 177 -0.87 3.58 -14.90
N ALA A 178 -2.13 4.05 -14.95
CA ALA A 178 -3.31 3.20 -14.81
C ALA A 178 -4.41 3.54 -15.83
N GLY A 179 -4.07 4.22 -16.90
CA GLY A 179 -5.01 4.44 -17.98
C GLY A 179 -5.44 3.14 -18.68
N ARG A 180 -6.11 3.21 -19.81
CA ARG A 180 -6.41 2.01 -20.60
C ARG A 180 -5.12 1.37 -21.07
N GLN A 181 -5.03 0.04 -21.02
CA GLN A 181 -3.82 -0.70 -21.34
C GLN A 181 -3.95 -1.38 -22.70
N TRP A 182 -2.89 -1.29 -23.51
CA TRP A 182 -2.83 -1.83 -24.86
C TRP A 182 -1.52 -2.56 -25.08
N TRP A 183 -1.57 -3.60 -25.90
CA TRP A 183 -0.37 -4.22 -26.44
C TRP A 183 0.04 -3.56 -27.74
N ARG A 184 1.35 -3.40 -27.91
CA ARG A 184 1.97 -3.00 -29.15
C ARG A 184 2.72 -4.18 -29.76
N THR A 185 2.36 -4.54 -30.98
CA THR A 185 3.05 -5.60 -31.74
C THR A 185 4.22 -5.01 -32.52
N ALA A 186 5.14 -5.89 -33.00
CA ALA A 186 6.21 -5.47 -33.91
C ALA A 186 5.66 -4.89 -35.20
N GLU A 187 4.58 -5.47 -35.73
CA GLU A 187 3.89 -4.98 -36.94
C GLU A 187 3.26 -3.58 -36.70
N ASP A 188 2.65 -3.34 -35.56
CA ASP A 188 2.12 -2.01 -35.20
C ASP A 188 3.24 -0.97 -35.11
N GLN A 189 4.39 -1.36 -34.56
CA GLN A 189 5.56 -0.48 -34.47
C GLN A 189 6.11 -0.14 -35.86
N GLU A 190 6.29 -1.13 -36.75
CA GLU A 190 6.79 -0.94 -38.09
C GLU A 190 5.86 -0.07 -38.94
N LYS A 191 4.56 -0.30 -38.86
CA LYS A 191 3.56 0.42 -39.64
C LYS A 191 3.11 1.74 -39.00
N GLY A 192 3.66 2.11 -37.84
CA GLY A 192 3.27 3.31 -37.11
C GLY A 192 1.79 3.34 -36.71
N ARG A 193 1.18 2.17 -36.54
CA ARG A 193 -0.23 2.04 -36.19
C ARG A 193 -0.44 2.01 -34.69
N ASN A 194 -1.64 2.35 -34.26
CA ASN A 194 -2.07 2.07 -32.91
C ASN A 194 -2.14 0.57 -32.66
N SER A 195 -1.83 0.15 -31.44
CA SER A 195 -2.13 -1.21 -31.03
C SER A 195 -3.63 -1.46 -31.12
N SER A 196 -4.02 -2.51 -31.80
CA SER A 196 -5.41 -2.94 -31.91
C SER A 196 -5.86 -3.81 -30.74
N TYR A 197 -4.93 -4.20 -29.86
CA TYR A 197 -5.20 -5.14 -28.76
C TYR A 197 -5.35 -4.43 -27.44
N TRP A 198 -6.59 -4.37 -26.97
CA TRP A 198 -6.93 -3.80 -25.69
C TRP A 198 -6.83 -4.85 -24.57
N ILE A 199 -6.20 -4.47 -23.44
CA ILE A 199 -5.97 -5.37 -22.31
C ILE A 199 -6.91 -5.04 -21.17
N ALA A 200 -6.97 -3.76 -20.75
CA ALA A 200 -7.69 -3.34 -19.56
C ALA A 200 -8.32 -1.97 -19.70
N SER A 201 -9.43 -1.78 -19.01
CA SER A 201 -10.09 -0.49 -18.87
C SER A 201 -9.24 0.48 -18.04
N GLY A 202 -9.39 1.77 -18.30
CA GLY A 202 -8.69 2.80 -17.53
C GLY A 202 -9.01 2.74 -16.04
N TYR A 203 -8.00 3.04 -15.23
CA TYR A 203 -8.05 3.12 -13.77
C TYR A 203 -8.44 1.83 -13.04
N GLN A 204 -8.34 0.72 -13.74
CA GLN A 204 -8.65 -0.58 -13.17
C GLN A 204 -7.45 -1.15 -12.40
N TRP A 205 -6.26 -0.99 -12.95
CA TRP A 205 -4.97 -1.30 -12.33
C TRP A 205 -3.82 -0.56 -12.97
N ARG A 206 -2.68 -0.61 -12.31
CA ARG A 206 -1.46 0.06 -12.74
C ARG A 206 -0.59 -0.89 -13.56
N THR A 207 0.17 -0.30 -14.49
CA THR A 207 1.30 -0.93 -15.18
C THR A 207 2.50 0.00 -15.12
N ALA A 208 3.69 -0.58 -15.06
CA ALA A 208 4.92 0.18 -15.02
C ALA A 208 6.03 -0.53 -15.81
N GLY A 209 7.08 0.21 -16.10
CA GLY A 209 8.25 -0.29 -16.80
C GLY A 209 9.27 0.78 -17.05
N ASN A 210 10.26 0.44 -17.89
CA ASN A 210 11.36 1.32 -18.25
C ASN A 210 10.93 2.34 -19.30
N THR A 211 11.25 3.61 -19.11
CA THR A 211 10.99 4.64 -20.10
C THR A 211 12.00 4.58 -21.21
N HIS A 212 11.71 5.24 -22.33
CA HIS A 212 12.66 5.45 -23.41
C HIS A 212 13.63 6.59 -23.12
N SER A 213 14.67 6.66 -23.96
CA SER A 213 15.63 7.72 -23.96
C SER A 213 14.99 9.07 -24.25
N GLN A 214 15.61 10.12 -23.80
CA GLN A 214 15.16 11.48 -24.01
C GLN A 214 15.35 11.89 -25.47
N GLY A 215 14.25 12.23 -26.14
CA GLY A 215 14.26 12.70 -27.52
C GLY A 215 14.34 14.22 -27.67
N GLY A 216 13.96 14.96 -26.62
CA GLY A 216 14.02 16.41 -26.58
C GLY A 216 13.73 16.94 -25.20
N ALA A 217 14.31 18.06 -24.86
CA ALA A 217 14.11 18.69 -23.57
C ALA A 217 14.12 20.21 -23.70
N GLY A 218 13.31 20.84 -22.85
CA GLY A 218 13.26 22.26 -22.67
C GLY A 218 13.39 22.65 -21.21
N ASN A 219 13.18 23.91 -20.91
CA ASN A 219 13.02 24.37 -19.55
C ASN A 219 11.62 23.99 -19.07
N GLY A 220 11.56 23.12 -18.07
CA GLY A 220 10.30 22.65 -17.48
C GLY A 220 9.64 21.46 -18.16
N THR A 221 10.18 20.96 -19.28
CA THR A 221 9.62 19.82 -20.02
C THR A 221 10.69 18.86 -20.53
N VAL A 222 10.30 17.59 -20.68
CA VAL A 222 11.11 16.56 -21.33
C VAL A 222 10.21 15.67 -22.18
N ASN A 223 10.70 15.34 -23.39
CA ASN A 223 10.02 14.40 -24.30
C ASN A 223 10.82 13.13 -24.41
N LEU A 224 10.13 11.99 -24.38
CA LEU A 224 10.71 10.67 -24.53
C LEU A 224 10.21 10.04 -25.83
N ASN A 225 11.07 9.38 -26.55
CA ASN A 225 10.74 8.65 -27.77
C ASN A 225 11.51 7.32 -27.82
N GLY A 226 10.93 6.32 -28.44
CA GLY A 226 11.59 5.03 -28.61
C GLY A 226 10.74 3.94 -29.23
N ASP A 227 11.34 2.78 -29.45
CA ASP A 227 10.72 1.59 -29.98
C ASP A 227 10.28 0.70 -28.82
N LEU A 228 8.96 0.53 -28.66
CA LEU A 228 8.39 -0.32 -27.61
C LEU A 228 8.66 -1.81 -27.76
N THR A 229 9.17 -2.24 -28.93
CA THR A 229 9.40 -3.65 -29.20
C THR A 229 10.81 -4.13 -28.88
N LYS A 230 11.65 -3.23 -28.37
CA LYS A 230 13.06 -3.51 -28.04
C LYS A 230 13.40 -3.02 -26.64
N PRO A 231 14.31 -3.70 -25.94
CA PRO A 231 14.97 -3.16 -24.76
C PRO A 231 15.59 -1.80 -25.06
N ASN A 232 15.69 -0.95 -24.06
CA ASN A 232 16.32 0.36 -24.18
C ASN A 232 17.40 0.55 -23.10
N ASP A 233 18.04 1.72 -23.09
CA ASP A 233 19.16 2.02 -22.19
C ASP A 233 18.79 1.96 -20.70
N TYR A 234 17.51 2.02 -20.38
CA TYR A 234 17.00 1.95 -19.00
C TYR A 234 16.52 0.55 -18.59
N GLY A 235 16.32 -0.36 -19.55
CA GLY A 235 15.97 -1.73 -19.20
C GLY A 235 15.10 -2.45 -20.24
N PRO A 236 14.72 -3.70 -19.94
CA PRO A 236 14.06 -4.62 -20.86
C PRO A 236 12.54 -4.49 -20.92
N LEU A 237 11.91 -3.67 -20.07
CA LEU A 237 10.46 -3.52 -20.00
C LEU A 237 9.99 -2.17 -20.57
N PRO A 238 10.05 -1.98 -21.91
CA PRO A 238 9.64 -0.73 -22.53
C PRO A 238 8.15 -0.46 -22.30
N ILE A 239 7.83 0.75 -21.88
CA ILE A 239 6.45 1.21 -21.68
C ILE A 239 6.29 2.67 -22.08
N ALA A 240 5.17 3.01 -22.68
CA ALA A 240 4.80 4.39 -22.99
C ALA A 240 3.42 4.71 -22.43
N GLY A 241 3.23 5.97 -22.02
CA GLY A 241 1.93 6.51 -21.63
C GLY A 241 1.14 7.00 -22.82
N SER A 242 -0.16 7.08 -22.65
CA SER A 242 -1.10 7.57 -23.66
C SER A 242 -2.22 8.38 -22.99
N LEU A 243 -3.25 8.73 -23.76
CA LEU A 243 -4.43 9.42 -23.23
C LEU A 243 -5.06 8.62 -22.06
N GLY A 244 -5.31 9.30 -20.96
CA GLY A 244 -5.79 8.71 -19.69
C GLY A 244 -4.69 8.43 -18.66
N ASP A 245 -3.41 8.50 -19.06
CA ASP A 245 -2.26 8.48 -18.14
C ASP A 245 -1.84 9.91 -17.70
N SER A 246 -2.61 10.93 -18.05
CA SER A 246 -2.31 12.31 -17.64
C SER A 246 -2.06 12.41 -16.15
N GLY A 247 -0.94 13.03 -15.77
CA GLY A 247 -0.50 13.15 -14.39
C GLY A 247 0.27 11.97 -13.85
N SER A 248 0.38 10.85 -14.60
CA SER A 248 1.15 9.69 -14.16
C SER A 248 2.64 10.03 -14.01
N PRO A 249 3.27 9.59 -12.93
CA PRO A 249 4.63 10.02 -12.60
C PRO A 249 5.70 9.25 -13.37
N MET A 250 6.81 9.94 -13.56
CA MET A 250 8.09 9.42 -14.01
C MET A 250 9.12 9.58 -12.89
N PHE A 251 9.90 8.54 -12.66
CA PHE A 251 10.94 8.51 -11.63
C PHE A 251 12.30 8.26 -12.25
N ILE A 252 13.32 8.82 -11.62
CA ILE A 252 14.71 8.69 -12.04
C ILE A 252 15.59 8.34 -10.83
N TYR A 253 16.55 7.45 -11.03
CA TYR A 253 17.51 7.12 -9.99
C TYR A 253 18.70 8.05 -10.06
N ASP A 254 19.00 8.74 -8.97
CA ASP A 254 20.20 9.57 -8.84
C ASP A 254 21.31 8.74 -8.19
N ALA A 255 22.29 8.29 -8.99
CA ALA A 255 23.39 7.44 -8.53
C ALA A 255 24.31 8.18 -7.52
N LYS A 256 24.38 9.51 -7.57
CA LYS A 256 25.14 10.30 -6.60
C LYS A 256 24.45 10.34 -5.22
N LYS A 257 23.12 10.47 -5.21
CA LYS A 257 22.31 10.48 -4.00
C LYS A 257 21.95 9.06 -3.53
N GLN A 258 22.13 8.05 -4.38
CA GLN A 258 21.74 6.65 -4.17
C GLN A 258 20.26 6.49 -3.80
N LYS A 259 19.39 7.22 -4.50
CA LYS A 259 17.95 7.16 -4.27
C LYS A 259 17.14 7.50 -5.52
N TRP A 260 15.89 7.04 -5.51
CA TRP A 260 14.89 7.41 -6.50
C TRP A 260 14.32 8.78 -6.18
N LEU A 261 14.09 9.56 -7.25
CA LEU A 261 13.48 10.89 -7.22
C LEU A 261 12.32 10.92 -8.19
N ILE A 262 11.26 11.66 -7.87
CA ILE A 262 10.24 11.97 -8.86
C ILE A 262 10.77 13.07 -9.79
N ASN A 263 10.70 12.82 -11.10
CA ASN A 263 11.28 13.70 -12.11
C ASN A 263 10.24 14.50 -12.89
N GLY A 264 9.07 13.92 -13.13
CA GLY A 264 8.03 14.59 -13.89
C GLY A 264 6.69 13.88 -13.85
N VAL A 265 5.69 14.52 -14.44
CA VAL A 265 4.34 13.99 -14.61
C VAL A 265 3.93 14.05 -16.08
N LEU A 266 3.26 13.01 -16.57
CA LEU A 266 2.88 12.89 -17.98
C LEU A 266 1.82 13.94 -18.34
N GLN A 267 2.13 14.79 -19.30
CA GLN A 267 1.20 15.77 -19.86
C GLN A 267 0.60 15.30 -21.17
N THR A 268 1.44 14.80 -22.08
CA THR A 268 1.01 14.38 -23.41
C THR A 268 1.54 13.00 -23.75
N GLY A 269 0.68 12.21 -24.38
CA GLY A 269 1.05 10.95 -25.01
C GLY A 269 0.71 11.01 -26.49
N ASN A 270 1.54 10.39 -27.32
CA ASN A 270 1.21 10.21 -28.74
C ASN A 270 0.61 8.83 -28.96
N PRO A 271 -0.72 8.73 -29.10
CA PRO A 271 -1.38 7.44 -29.26
C PRO A 271 -1.02 6.76 -30.58
N PHE A 272 -0.56 7.52 -31.59
CA PHE A 272 -0.28 7.01 -32.93
C PHE A 272 1.14 6.47 -33.11
N LEU A 273 2.11 7.05 -32.39
CA LEU A 273 3.51 6.66 -32.46
C LEU A 273 4.00 5.81 -31.29
N GLY A 274 3.11 5.53 -30.34
CA GLY A 274 3.33 4.57 -29.24
C GLY A 274 4.30 5.01 -28.14
N ALA A 275 5.38 5.69 -28.48
CA ALA A 275 6.47 5.97 -27.56
C ALA A 275 6.72 7.45 -27.29
N GLY A 276 6.08 8.36 -28.03
CA GLY A 276 6.21 9.80 -27.84
C GLY A 276 5.45 10.28 -26.59
N ASN A 277 6.17 10.66 -25.55
CA ASN A 277 5.60 11.14 -24.30
C ASN A 277 6.22 12.48 -23.90
N GLY A 278 5.39 13.45 -23.55
CA GLY A 278 5.78 14.75 -22.99
C GLY A 278 5.49 14.82 -21.50
N PHE A 279 6.50 15.11 -20.71
CA PHE A 279 6.39 15.24 -19.25
C PHE A 279 6.63 16.67 -18.82
N GLN A 280 5.82 17.14 -17.86
CA GLN A 280 6.13 18.32 -17.06
C GLN A 280 7.13 17.92 -15.98
N LEU A 281 8.29 18.61 -15.95
CA LEU A 281 9.27 18.39 -14.89
C LEU A 281 8.80 18.94 -13.56
N ILE A 282 9.27 18.34 -12.47
CA ILE A 282 8.94 18.75 -11.12
C ILE A 282 9.48 20.15 -10.84
N ARG A 283 8.64 21.02 -10.27
CA ARG A 283 8.96 22.42 -9.93
C ARG A 283 9.13 22.54 -8.42
N LYS A 284 10.27 22.00 -7.92
CA LYS A 284 10.58 21.96 -6.49
C LYS A 284 10.62 23.34 -5.86
N ASP A 285 11.34 24.28 -6.47
CA ASP A 285 11.47 25.66 -5.94
C ASP A 285 10.12 26.36 -5.88
N TRP A 286 9.32 26.25 -6.95
CA TRP A 286 7.98 26.81 -6.95
C TRP A 286 7.12 26.23 -5.83
N PHE A 287 7.20 24.93 -5.58
CA PHE A 287 6.47 24.29 -4.48
C PHE A 287 6.85 24.89 -3.13
N TYR A 288 8.15 24.97 -2.83
CA TYR A 288 8.59 25.46 -1.53
C TYR A 288 8.34 26.95 -1.35
N ASP A 289 8.55 27.78 -2.38
CA ASP A 289 8.44 29.23 -2.30
C ASP A 289 7.00 29.74 -2.33
N ASN A 290 6.07 29.01 -2.99
CA ASN A 290 4.72 29.51 -3.22
C ASN A 290 3.62 28.67 -2.56
N ILE A 291 3.87 27.40 -2.23
CA ILE A 291 2.85 26.53 -1.63
C ILE A 291 3.23 26.21 -0.20
N PHE A 292 4.36 25.56 -0.02
CA PHE A 292 4.78 25.12 1.29
C PHE A 292 5.08 26.28 2.24
N ALA A 293 5.60 27.40 1.72
CA ALA A 293 5.84 28.59 2.50
C ALA A 293 4.55 29.18 3.12
N GLU A 294 3.41 29.10 2.42
CA GLU A 294 2.11 29.50 2.97
C GLU A 294 1.60 28.55 4.06
N ASP A 295 1.94 27.27 3.94
CA ASP A 295 1.44 26.20 4.78
C ASP A 295 2.42 25.78 5.89
N LEU A 296 3.56 26.47 6.01
CA LEU A 296 4.53 26.22 7.08
C LEU A 296 3.85 26.19 8.45
N PRO A 297 4.18 25.23 9.31
CA PRO A 297 3.62 25.15 10.65
C PRO A 297 3.89 26.41 11.46
N ILE A 298 2.91 26.85 12.23
CA ILE A 298 3.14 27.80 13.33
C ILE A 298 3.84 27.04 14.42
N THR A 299 5.07 27.44 14.76
CA THR A 299 5.91 26.71 15.70
C THR A 299 5.90 27.36 17.08
N PHE A 300 5.67 26.53 18.10
CA PHE A 300 5.83 26.84 19.51
C PHE A 300 7.02 26.05 20.02
N LEU A 301 8.00 26.75 20.55
CA LEU A 301 9.26 26.18 20.98
C LEU A 301 9.54 26.55 22.42
N GLU A 302 9.85 25.56 23.27
CA GLU A 302 10.36 25.78 24.64
C GLU A 302 11.67 25.01 24.83
N PRO A 303 12.81 25.66 24.70
CA PRO A 303 14.11 24.98 24.71
C PRO A 303 14.72 24.74 26.09
N ARG A 304 14.17 25.35 27.17
CA ARG A 304 14.84 25.41 28.47
C ARG A 304 14.06 24.86 29.67
N SER A 305 12.77 24.69 29.54
CA SER A 305 11.89 24.21 30.59
C SER A 305 10.68 23.52 30.01
N ASN A 306 9.88 22.86 30.84
CA ASN A 306 8.64 22.22 30.38
C ASN A 306 7.68 23.30 29.86
N GLY A 307 7.28 23.19 28.60
CA GLY A 307 6.30 24.06 27.97
C GLY A 307 4.89 23.61 28.30
N HIS A 308 4.04 24.58 28.72
CA HIS A 308 2.61 24.36 28.93
C HIS A 308 1.84 25.17 27.90
N TYR A 309 1.02 24.49 27.10
CA TYR A 309 0.26 25.09 26.05
C TYR A 309 -1.22 24.83 26.24
N SER A 310 -2.03 25.90 26.20
CA SER A 310 -3.49 25.82 26.18
C SER A 310 -3.97 26.13 24.76
N PHE A 311 -4.77 25.26 24.19
CA PHE A 311 -5.29 25.42 22.84
C PHE A 311 -6.82 25.46 22.87
N THR A 312 -7.39 26.57 22.41
CA THR A 312 -8.83 26.91 22.47
C THR A 312 -9.33 27.21 21.05
N SER A 313 -10.43 26.62 20.64
CA SER A 313 -11.18 27.03 19.44
C SER A 313 -12.02 28.25 19.75
N ASN A 314 -11.95 29.28 18.90
CA ASN A 314 -12.71 30.53 19.03
C ASN A 314 -14.08 30.49 18.33
N ASN A 315 -14.48 29.32 17.77
CA ASN A 315 -15.74 29.10 17.02
C ASN A 315 -15.95 29.99 15.77
N ASN A 316 -14.88 30.58 15.26
CA ASN A 316 -14.88 31.42 14.06
C ASN A 316 -13.85 30.99 13.00
N GLY A 317 -13.47 29.71 13.00
CA GLY A 317 -12.41 29.16 12.14
C GLY A 317 -11.00 29.48 12.64
N THR A 318 -10.86 30.13 13.80
CA THR A 318 -9.55 30.38 14.42
C THR A 318 -9.45 29.70 15.78
N GLY A 319 -8.23 29.49 16.23
CA GLY A 319 -7.91 29.06 17.59
C GLY A 319 -6.93 29.99 18.23
N THR A 320 -6.84 29.89 19.54
CA THR A 320 -5.85 30.61 20.33
C THR A 320 -4.95 29.61 21.07
N VAL A 321 -3.65 29.69 20.85
CA VAL A 321 -2.65 28.92 21.61
C VAL A 321 -1.93 29.86 22.56
N THR A 322 -1.98 29.54 23.83
CA THR A 322 -1.28 30.27 24.91
C THR A 322 -0.14 29.37 25.42
N GLN A 323 1.08 29.88 25.35
CA GLN A 323 2.27 29.23 25.87
C GLN A 323 2.61 29.83 27.24
N THR A 324 2.71 28.99 28.26
CA THR A 324 3.06 29.35 29.61
C THR A 324 4.31 28.60 30.07
N ASN A 325 5.25 29.30 30.72
CA ASN A 325 6.41 28.69 31.32
C ASN A 325 6.30 28.76 32.86
N GLU A 326 6.11 27.61 33.51
CA GLU A 326 5.92 27.54 34.97
C GLU A 326 7.19 27.76 35.81
N LYS A 327 8.37 27.63 35.22
CA LYS A 327 9.65 27.75 35.92
C LYS A 327 10.13 29.19 36.09
N VAL A 328 9.45 30.13 35.51
CA VAL A 328 9.78 31.57 35.64
C VAL A 328 8.86 32.18 36.66
N SER A 329 9.42 32.91 37.65
CA SER A 329 8.67 33.57 38.74
C SER A 329 7.63 34.60 38.27
N MET A 330 7.69 35.04 37.02
CA MET A 330 6.64 35.71 36.31
C MET A 330 6.27 34.87 35.06
N PRO A 331 5.03 34.39 34.93
CA PRO A 331 4.62 33.63 33.75
C PRO A 331 4.77 34.48 32.51
N GLN A 332 5.62 34.02 31.60
CA GLN A 332 5.70 34.62 30.27
C GLN A 332 4.65 33.91 29.39
N PHE A 333 3.61 34.67 29.05
CA PHE A 333 2.58 34.18 28.13
C PHE A 333 2.94 34.55 26.69
N LYS A 334 3.00 33.57 25.85
CA LYS A 334 2.92 33.79 24.40
C LYS A 334 1.55 33.37 23.94
N VAL A 335 0.79 34.34 23.46
CA VAL A 335 -0.55 34.10 22.92
C VAL A 335 -0.50 34.28 21.42
N ARG A 336 -0.93 33.26 20.66
CA ARG A 336 -1.04 33.34 19.20
C ARG A 336 -2.41 32.88 18.76
N THR A 337 -3.02 33.65 17.86
CA THR A 337 -4.20 33.22 17.11
C THR A 337 -3.74 32.43 15.90
N VAL A 338 -4.30 31.23 15.71
CA VAL A 338 -3.99 30.34 14.60
C VAL A 338 -5.24 30.06 13.78
N GLN A 339 -5.06 29.90 12.49
CA GLN A 339 -6.15 29.51 11.60
C GLN A 339 -6.37 27.99 11.75
N LEU A 340 -7.52 27.58 12.26
CA LEU A 340 -7.87 26.17 12.44
C LEU A 340 -8.36 25.58 11.14
N PHE A 341 -9.40 26.16 10.58
CA PHE A 341 -9.97 25.84 9.28
C PHE A 341 -10.68 27.09 8.74
N ASN A 342 -10.98 27.10 7.46
CA ASN A 342 -11.66 28.23 6.87
C ASN A 342 -13.07 27.83 6.40
N GLU A 343 -14.04 27.84 7.31
CA GLU A 343 -15.45 27.65 6.97
C GLU A 343 -16.02 28.77 6.12
N ALA A 344 -15.40 29.94 6.19
CA ALA A 344 -15.83 31.13 5.45
C ALA A 344 -15.31 31.16 4.02
N LEU A 345 -14.70 30.11 3.47
CA LEU A 345 -14.50 29.97 2.04
C LEU A 345 -15.86 29.86 1.37
N LYS A 346 -16.44 31.01 1.19
CA LYS A 346 -17.70 31.20 0.51
C LYS A 346 -17.62 30.71 -0.93
N ALA A 347 -18.77 30.55 -1.55
CA ALA A 347 -18.86 30.16 -2.96
C ALA A 347 -18.03 31.04 -3.92
N GLU A 348 -17.64 32.22 -3.51
CA GLU A 348 -16.75 33.15 -4.23
C GLU A 348 -15.26 32.77 -4.17
N ASP A 349 -14.82 31.97 -3.16
CA ASP A 349 -13.44 31.49 -3.05
C ASP A 349 -13.25 30.18 -3.81
N LYS A 350 -13.65 30.18 -5.07
CA LYS A 350 -13.51 29.02 -5.94
C LYS A 350 -12.17 29.08 -6.67
N GLU A 351 -11.58 27.90 -6.81
CA GLU A 351 -10.42 27.73 -7.67
C GLU A 351 -10.79 27.04 -8.98
N PRO A 352 -10.10 27.35 -10.08
CA PRO A 352 -10.39 26.74 -11.37
C PRO A 352 -9.97 25.27 -11.39
N VAL A 353 -10.79 24.46 -12.04
CA VAL A 353 -10.55 23.06 -12.38
C VAL A 353 -10.35 22.98 -13.88
N TYR A 354 -9.23 22.45 -14.32
CA TYR A 354 -8.85 22.41 -15.71
C TYR A 354 -9.19 21.07 -16.37
N ALA A 355 -9.52 21.12 -17.64
CA ALA A 355 -9.54 20.00 -18.57
C ALA A 355 -8.60 20.32 -19.73
N ALA A 356 -8.42 19.40 -20.68
CA ALA A 356 -7.51 19.60 -21.83
C ALA A 356 -7.79 20.84 -22.68
N GLY A 357 -9.00 21.40 -22.61
CA GLY A 357 -9.42 22.62 -23.34
C GLY A 357 -9.37 23.92 -22.52
N GLY A 358 -8.91 23.87 -21.27
CA GLY A 358 -8.89 25.06 -20.39
C GLY A 358 -9.72 24.88 -19.12
N VAL A 359 -10.25 25.96 -18.55
CA VAL A 359 -11.08 25.90 -17.35
C VAL A 359 -12.40 25.20 -17.66
N ASN A 360 -12.65 24.09 -16.97
CA ASN A 360 -13.85 23.28 -17.10
C ASN A 360 -14.90 23.60 -16.03
N ALA A 361 -14.45 23.94 -14.84
CA ALA A 361 -15.32 24.20 -13.70
C ALA A 361 -14.60 25.05 -12.65
N TYR A 362 -15.37 25.54 -11.68
CA TYR A 362 -14.82 26.16 -10.48
C TYR A 362 -15.32 25.36 -9.27
N LYS A 363 -14.42 25.01 -8.38
CA LYS A 363 -14.74 24.30 -7.13
C LYS A 363 -14.30 25.10 -5.93
N PRO A 364 -15.05 25.07 -4.82
CA PRO A 364 -14.63 25.75 -3.60
C PRO A 364 -13.37 25.07 -3.04
N ARG A 365 -12.52 25.85 -2.43
CA ARG A 365 -11.50 25.33 -1.52
C ARG A 365 -12.18 24.77 -0.28
N LEU A 366 -11.68 23.68 0.24
CA LEU A 366 -12.25 23.00 1.41
C LEU A 366 -11.27 23.08 2.59
N ASN A 367 -11.78 23.45 3.79
CA ASN A 367 -11.09 23.30 5.09
C ASN A 367 -9.57 23.52 5.08
N ASN A 368 -9.16 24.72 4.73
CA ASN A 368 -7.76 25.10 4.59
C ASN A 368 -7.11 25.40 5.96
N GLY A 369 -6.99 24.37 6.85
CA GLY A 369 -6.46 24.53 8.20
C GLY A 369 -4.95 24.75 8.23
N LYS A 370 -4.44 25.32 9.31
CA LYS A 370 -3.02 25.57 9.53
C LYS A 370 -2.37 24.46 10.33
N ASN A 371 -1.21 23.98 9.89
CA ASN A 371 -0.37 23.07 10.66
C ASN A 371 0.23 23.80 11.88
N ILE A 372 0.36 23.09 12.97
CA ILE A 372 0.96 23.58 14.22
C ILE A 372 2.05 22.62 14.66
N SER A 373 3.21 23.17 15.03
CA SER A 373 4.35 22.40 15.50
C SER A 373 4.67 22.78 16.94
N PHE A 374 4.79 21.78 17.80
CA PHE A 374 5.24 21.91 19.18
C PHE A 374 6.61 21.25 19.34
N ILE A 375 7.58 22.02 19.87
CA ILE A 375 8.94 21.55 20.10
C ILE A 375 9.29 21.78 21.56
N ASP A 376 9.66 20.73 22.28
CA ASP A 376 10.08 20.82 23.68
C ASP A 376 11.21 19.82 23.95
N TYR A 377 12.36 20.32 24.36
CA TYR A 377 13.53 19.52 24.68
C TYR A 377 13.56 18.97 26.11
N ALA A 378 12.55 19.29 26.90
CA ALA A 378 12.30 18.67 28.20
C ALA A 378 11.06 17.79 28.15
N LYS A 379 9.91 18.26 28.64
CA LYS A 379 8.59 17.61 28.50
C LYS A 379 7.54 18.67 28.30
N GLY A 380 6.80 18.60 27.21
CA GLY A 380 5.73 19.55 26.93
C GLY A 380 4.35 19.01 27.32
N GLU A 381 3.44 19.92 27.60
CA GLU A 381 2.02 19.62 27.82
C GLU A 381 1.16 20.49 26.91
N VAL A 382 0.19 19.89 26.25
CA VAL A 382 -0.81 20.61 25.45
C VAL A 382 -2.19 20.22 25.94
N THR A 383 -2.98 21.22 26.33
CA THR A 383 -4.35 21.04 26.83
C THR A 383 -5.35 21.68 25.85
N PHE A 384 -6.26 20.90 25.32
CA PHE A 384 -7.41 21.40 24.55
C PHE A 384 -8.51 21.81 25.53
N THR A 385 -8.88 23.08 25.52
CA THR A 385 -9.88 23.63 26.47
C THR A 385 -11.31 23.41 25.98
N ASN A 386 -11.50 23.16 24.68
CA ASN A 386 -12.77 22.82 24.05
C ASN A 386 -12.51 21.99 22.78
N ASN A 387 -13.57 21.56 22.11
CA ASN A 387 -13.46 20.79 20.87
C ASN A 387 -12.69 21.56 19.80
N ILE A 388 -11.65 20.93 19.25
CA ILE A 388 -10.82 21.49 18.19
C ILE A 388 -11.11 20.76 16.88
N ASN A 389 -11.47 21.53 15.85
CA ASN A 389 -11.46 21.08 14.46
C ASN A 389 -10.42 21.90 13.70
N GLN A 390 -9.31 21.27 13.36
CA GLN A 390 -8.18 21.93 12.67
C GLN A 390 -8.28 21.79 11.14
N GLY A 391 -9.33 21.16 10.64
CA GLY A 391 -9.54 20.97 9.20
C GLY A 391 -8.42 20.17 8.56
N ALA A 392 -7.79 20.73 7.51
CA ALA A 392 -6.63 20.14 6.84
C ALA A 392 -5.30 20.43 7.55
N GLY A 393 -5.32 21.13 8.69
CA GLY A 393 -4.15 21.34 9.54
C GLY A 393 -3.90 20.15 10.46
N GLY A 394 -2.64 19.81 10.67
CA GLY A 394 -2.19 18.76 11.59
C GLY A 394 -1.29 19.26 12.69
N LEU A 395 -0.91 18.36 13.56
CA LEU A 395 -0.02 18.60 14.69
C LEU A 395 1.31 17.89 14.47
N TYR A 396 2.40 18.62 14.68
CA TYR A 396 3.76 18.10 14.65
C TYR A 396 4.35 18.19 16.04
N PHE A 397 4.91 17.10 16.54
CA PHE A 397 5.58 17.04 17.83
C PHE A 397 7.04 16.61 17.68
N GLU A 398 7.92 17.39 18.27
CA GLU A 398 9.33 17.06 18.45
C GLU A 398 9.68 17.20 19.94
N GLY A 399 10.09 16.10 20.55
CA GLY A 399 10.20 15.94 22.00
C GLY A 399 9.03 15.18 22.60
N ASP A 400 9.10 14.92 23.91
CA ASP A 400 8.06 14.20 24.63
C ASP A 400 6.94 15.16 25.06
N PHE A 401 5.70 14.78 24.75
CA PHE A 401 4.52 15.58 25.08
C PHE A 401 3.44 14.73 25.74
N THR A 402 2.67 15.37 26.60
CA THR A 402 1.36 14.90 27.06
C THR A 402 0.29 15.83 26.46
N VAL A 403 -0.63 15.25 25.69
CA VAL A 403 -1.77 15.97 25.10
C VAL A 403 -3.05 15.52 25.80
N SER A 404 -3.75 16.47 26.41
CA SER A 404 -4.97 16.23 27.18
C SER A 404 -6.08 17.19 26.75
N SER A 405 -7.28 16.99 27.29
CA SER A 405 -8.41 17.89 27.03
C SER A 405 -9.23 18.13 28.32
N GLU A 406 -9.83 19.30 28.40
CA GLU A 406 -10.83 19.63 29.41
C GLU A 406 -12.21 19.14 28.95
N ASN A 407 -13.04 18.71 29.91
CA ASN A 407 -14.44 18.36 29.68
C ASN A 407 -14.66 17.33 28.51
N ASN A 408 -13.73 16.37 28.35
CA ASN A 408 -13.75 15.40 27.27
C ASN A 408 -13.77 16.02 25.87
N ALA A 409 -13.17 17.19 25.71
CA ALA A 409 -13.06 17.84 24.41
C ALA A 409 -12.30 16.95 23.40
N THR A 410 -12.73 16.99 22.15
CA THR A 410 -12.23 16.17 21.04
C THR A 410 -11.34 16.96 20.11
N TRP A 411 -10.51 16.25 19.34
CA TRP A 411 -9.69 16.85 18.29
C TRP A 411 -9.94 16.18 16.93
N GLN A 412 -10.06 17.00 15.89
CA GLN A 412 -10.08 16.62 14.49
C GLN A 412 -9.05 17.44 13.72
N GLY A 413 -8.39 16.83 12.75
CA GLY A 413 -7.43 17.51 11.90
C GLY A 413 -6.81 16.57 10.87
N ALA A 414 -5.77 17.04 10.18
CA ALA A 414 -5.08 16.28 9.14
C ALA A 414 -4.35 15.06 9.71
N GLY A 415 -3.90 15.11 10.93
CA GLY A 415 -3.18 14.03 11.59
C GLY A 415 -2.15 14.51 12.59
N VAL A 416 -1.42 13.57 13.14
CA VAL A 416 -0.36 13.78 14.13
C VAL A 416 0.95 13.19 13.62
N HIS A 417 1.96 14.03 13.51
CA HIS A 417 3.33 13.65 13.25
C HIS A 417 4.10 13.61 14.57
N VAL A 418 4.74 12.48 14.86
CA VAL A 418 5.64 12.35 16.03
C VAL A 418 7.05 12.09 15.50
N SER A 419 7.98 12.97 15.85
CA SER A 419 9.37 12.87 15.41
C SER A 419 10.08 11.64 16.00
N GLU A 420 11.09 11.14 15.29
CA GLU A 420 11.90 10.03 15.76
C GLU A 420 12.51 10.30 17.14
N GLY A 421 12.46 9.31 18.02
CA GLY A 421 12.94 9.45 19.41
C GLY A 421 11.98 10.17 20.36
N SER A 422 10.84 10.66 19.87
CA SER A 422 9.83 11.36 20.67
C SER A 422 8.65 10.44 21.00
N THR A 423 8.03 10.70 22.15
CA THR A 423 6.81 10.02 22.60
C THR A 423 5.74 11.04 22.94
N VAL A 424 4.58 10.91 22.33
CA VAL A 424 3.39 11.71 22.65
C VAL A 424 2.38 10.83 23.38
N THR A 425 2.09 11.17 24.62
CA THR A 425 0.98 10.57 25.40
C THR A 425 -0.31 11.30 25.05
N TRP A 426 -1.20 10.60 24.36
CA TRP A 426 -2.40 11.18 23.79
C TRP A 426 -3.64 10.78 24.59
N LYS A 427 -4.22 11.75 25.30
CA LYS A 427 -5.38 11.56 26.20
C LYS A 427 -6.66 12.19 25.66
N VAL A 428 -6.80 12.25 24.34
CA VAL A 428 -7.90 12.93 23.67
C VAL A 428 -8.65 11.95 22.77
N ASN A 429 -9.97 11.85 22.95
CA ASN A 429 -10.81 11.06 22.06
C ASN A 429 -11.10 11.82 20.75
N GLY A 430 -11.30 11.07 19.69
CA GLY A 430 -11.75 11.56 18.40
C GLY A 430 -13.26 11.66 18.31
N VAL A 431 -13.74 11.96 17.12
CA VAL A 431 -15.17 12.01 16.82
C VAL A 431 -15.58 10.87 15.89
N GLU A 432 -16.83 10.49 15.93
CA GLU A 432 -17.38 9.48 15.05
C GLU A 432 -17.20 9.86 13.57
N ASN A 433 -16.83 8.88 12.75
CA ASN A 433 -16.55 9.03 11.32
C ASN A 433 -15.32 9.89 10.96
N ASP A 434 -14.52 10.29 11.95
CA ASP A 434 -13.21 10.86 11.69
C ASP A 434 -12.09 9.83 11.87
N ARG A 435 -11.00 10.03 11.15
CA ARG A 435 -9.83 9.16 11.19
C ARG A 435 -8.60 9.97 11.54
N LEU A 436 -7.97 9.61 12.66
CA LEU A 436 -6.66 10.13 13.04
C LEU A 436 -5.58 9.50 12.15
N SER A 437 -4.87 10.31 11.40
CA SER A 437 -3.70 9.86 10.63
C SER A 437 -2.44 10.04 11.47
N LYS A 438 -1.72 8.95 11.77
CA LYS A 438 -0.45 8.99 12.50
C LYS A 438 0.70 8.74 11.56
N ILE A 439 1.62 9.70 11.46
CA ILE A 439 2.88 9.63 10.71
C ILE A 439 4.07 9.98 11.60
N GLY A 440 5.28 9.88 11.05
CA GLY A 440 6.53 10.08 11.79
C GLY A 440 6.96 8.84 12.56
N LYS A 441 8.26 8.70 12.75
CA LYS A 441 8.90 7.48 13.31
C LYS A 441 8.79 7.36 14.83
N GLY A 442 8.30 8.41 15.50
CA GLY A 442 8.11 8.41 16.95
C GLY A 442 6.89 7.62 17.41
N THR A 443 6.65 7.64 18.72
CA THR A 443 5.60 6.86 19.37
C THR A 443 4.42 7.74 19.76
N LEU A 444 3.20 7.31 19.41
CA LEU A 444 1.95 7.85 19.92
C LEU A 444 1.35 6.85 20.91
N HIS A 445 1.32 7.23 22.18
CA HIS A 445 0.79 6.42 23.27
C HIS A 445 -0.63 6.86 23.61
N ILE A 446 -1.63 6.09 23.23
CA ILE A 446 -3.04 6.40 23.43
C ILE A 446 -3.44 6.05 24.88
N GLN A 447 -3.76 7.06 25.66
CA GLN A 447 -4.18 6.94 27.06
C GLN A 447 -5.40 7.82 27.37
N ALA A 448 -6.32 7.99 26.43
CA ALA A 448 -7.59 8.64 26.73
C ALA A 448 -8.49 7.71 27.57
N LYS A 449 -9.70 8.11 27.85
CA LYS A 449 -10.60 7.40 28.76
C LYS A 449 -11.89 7.00 28.04
N GLY A 450 -12.35 5.80 28.31
CA GLY A 450 -13.64 5.33 27.84
C GLY A 450 -13.64 4.82 26.40
N LYS A 451 -14.77 4.98 25.72
CA LYS A 451 -14.98 4.50 24.36
C LYS A 451 -14.73 5.61 23.35
N ASN A 452 -13.64 5.51 22.61
CA ASN A 452 -13.37 6.39 21.48
C ASN A 452 -14.16 5.94 20.25
N LEU A 453 -14.97 6.82 19.67
CA LEU A 453 -15.76 6.56 18.47
C LEU A 453 -15.00 6.84 17.17
N GLY A 454 -13.84 7.47 17.24
CA GLY A 454 -12.97 7.72 16.11
C GLY A 454 -12.18 6.48 15.69
N SER A 455 -11.62 6.57 14.49
CA SER A 455 -10.72 5.56 13.90
C SER A 455 -9.29 6.09 13.82
N ILE A 456 -8.32 5.20 13.62
CA ILE A 456 -6.91 5.56 13.38
C ILE A 456 -6.37 4.85 12.14
N SER A 457 -5.50 5.54 11.42
CA SER A 457 -4.63 4.97 10.39
C SER A 457 -3.18 5.23 10.76
N VAL A 458 -2.39 4.19 10.85
CA VAL A 458 -0.99 4.26 11.28
C VAL A 458 -0.08 4.00 10.09
N GLY A 459 0.72 5.01 9.72
CA GLY A 459 1.61 4.96 8.56
C GLY A 459 3.07 4.74 8.91
N ASP A 460 3.50 5.16 10.11
CA ASP A 460 4.90 5.04 10.50
C ASP A 460 5.06 5.06 12.03
N GLY A 461 6.21 4.59 12.49
CA GLY A 461 6.56 4.53 13.91
C GLY A 461 5.66 3.58 14.68
N LYS A 462 5.38 3.95 15.92
CA LYS A 462 4.66 3.08 16.86
C LYS A 462 3.42 3.78 17.43
N VAL A 463 2.33 3.04 17.53
CA VAL A 463 1.15 3.43 18.31
C VAL A 463 0.93 2.39 19.39
N ILE A 464 0.83 2.83 20.64
CA ILE A 464 0.50 1.99 21.78
C ILE A 464 -0.96 2.24 22.13
N LEU A 465 -1.80 1.21 22.07
CA LEU A 465 -3.19 1.27 22.47
C LEU A 465 -3.31 0.92 23.95
N ASP A 466 -3.56 1.93 24.76
CA ASP A 466 -3.60 1.87 26.23
C ASP A 466 -4.73 2.73 26.78
N GLN A 467 -5.87 2.68 26.11
CA GLN A 467 -7.07 3.41 26.54
C GLN A 467 -7.47 2.99 27.94
N GLN A 468 -7.77 3.97 28.79
CA GLN A 468 -8.13 3.76 30.17
C GLN A 468 -9.63 3.51 30.32
N ALA A 469 -10.01 2.67 31.27
CA ALA A 469 -11.40 2.38 31.55
C ALA A 469 -12.15 3.60 32.14
N ASP A 470 -13.37 3.79 31.69
CA ASP A 470 -14.32 4.72 32.31
C ASP A 470 -15.09 4.04 33.47
N GLU A 471 -16.06 4.71 34.00
CA GLU A 471 -16.93 4.22 35.10
C GLU A 471 -17.78 3.01 34.70
N ASN A 472 -17.97 2.77 33.38
CA ASN A 472 -18.67 1.62 32.83
C ASN A 472 -17.69 0.51 32.39
N ASN A 473 -16.42 0.62 32.77
CA ASN A 473 -15.34 -0.28 32.42
C ASN A 473 -15.10 -0.39 30.90
N GLN A 474 -15.46 0.67 30.13
CA GLN A 474 -15.20 0.74 28.70
C GLN A 474 -13.81 1.34 28.46
N LYS A 475 -13.00 0.71 27.58
CA LYS A 475 -11.64 1.14 27.24
C LYS A 475 -11.29 0.87 25.78
N GLN A 476 -12.18 1.20 24.88
CA GLN A 476 -11.93 1.11 23.44
C GLN A 476 -11.08 2.28 22.96
N ALA A 477 -9.85 2.01 22.53
CA ALA A 477 -8.94 3.03 22.02
C ALA A 477 -9.43 3.65 20.71
N PHE A 478 -9.92 2.81 19.77
CA PHE A 478 -10.51 3.23 18.52
C PHE A 478 -11.59 2.25 18.07
N LYS A 479 -12.56 2.77 17.30
CA LYS A 479 -13.59 1.94 16.64
C LYS A 479 -12.97 1.04 15.57
N GLU A 480 -11.95 1.55 14.85
CA GLU A 480 -11.26 0.89 13.76
C GLU A 480 -9.78 1.27 13.77
N VAL A 481 -8.93 0.30 13.52
CA VAL A 481 -7.47 0.48 13.45
C VAL A 481 -6.96 -0.01 12.09
N GLY A 482 -6.39 0.91 11.30
CA GLY A 482 -5.69 0.60 10.06
C GLY A 482 -4.17 0.62 10.27
N ILE A 483 -3.50 -0.50 10.01
CA ILE A 483 -2.05 -0.63 9.97
C ILE A 483 -1.69 -0.68 8.50
N VAL A 484 -1.39 0.50 7.91
CA VAL A 484 -1.48 0.66 6.45
C VAL A 484 -0.14 0.74 5.74
N SER A 485 0.95 0.64 6.47
CA SER A 485 2.30 0.68 5.92
C SER A 485 3.21 -0.31 6.64
N GLY A 486 4.12 -0.94 5.91
CA GLY A 486 5.13 -1.84 6.48
C GLY A 486 6.07 -1.20 7.53
N ARG A 487 6.06 0.14 7.63
CA ARG A 487 6.81 0.92 8.62
C ARG A 487 6.11 1.03 9.96
N ALA A 488 4.81 0.73 10.03
CA ALA A 488 3.97 0.93 11.19
C ALA A 488 3.94 -0.27 12.13
N THR A 489 3.90 0.01 13.44
CA THR A 489 3.65 -0.98 14.49
C THR A 489 2.54 -0.46 15.41
N VAL A 490 1.54 -1.29 15.67
CA VAL A 490 0.50 -1.06 16.67
C VAL A 490 0.66 -2.09 17.77
N GLN A 491 0.85 -1.64 19.00
CA GLN A 491 1.00 -2.48 20.20
C GLN A 491 -0.25 -2.40 21.06
N LEU A 492 -0.71 -3.53 21.55
CA LEU A 492 -1.83 -3.65 22.48
C LEU A 492 -1.35 -3.69 23.92
N ASN A 493 -1.89 -2.84 24.80
CA ASN A 493 -1.70 -2.97 26.25
C ASN A 493 -2.83 -3.76 26.93
N SER A 494 -3.96 -3.98 26.22
CA SER A 494 -4.99 -4.97 26.60
C SER A 494 -5.73 -5.44 25.36
N ALA A 495 -6.46 -6.57 25.47
CA ALA A 495 -7.13 -7.21 24.34
C ALA A 495 -8.37 -6.43 23.82
N ASP A 496 -8.98 -5.65 24.67
CA ASP A 496 -10.24 -4.93 24.42
C ASP A 496 -10.05 -3.46 23.97
N GLN A 497 -8.85 -3.12 23.51
CA GLN A 497 -8.56 -1.80 22.92
C GLN A 497 -9.26 -1.55 21.59
N VAL A 498 -9.55 -2.60 20.85
CA VAL A 498 -10.23 -2.58 19.55
C VAL A 498 -10.85 -3.94 19.28
N ASP A 499 -11.99 -3.95 18.58
CA ASP A 499 -12.51 -5.21 18.03
C ASP A 499 -11.53 -5.76 16.98
N SER A 500 -11.08 -6.99 17.15
CA SER A 500 -10.13 -7.63 16.23
C SER A 500 -10.62 -7.65 14.78
N ASN A 501 -11.94 -7.75 14.56
CA ASN A 501 -12.52 -7.73 13.23
C ASN A 501 -12.57 -6.31 12.60
N ASN A 502 -12.20 -5.28 13.35
CA ASN A 502 -12.04 -3.90 12.89
C ASN A 502 -10.56 -3.49 12.78
N ILE A 503 -9.66 -4.46 12.75
CA ILE A 503 -8.24 -4.24 12.45
C ILE A 503 -8.00 -4.56 10.97
N TYR A 504 -7.40 -3.63 10.23
CA TYR A 504 -7.07 -3.76 8.82
C TYR A 504 -5.58 -3.60 8.60
N PHE A 505 -5.00 -4.48 7.79
CA PHE A 505 -3.66 -4.32 7.27
C PHE A 505 -3.75 -3.78 5.84
N GLY A 506 -3.12 -2.63 5.60
CA GLY A 506 -3.15 -1.97 4.30
C GLY A 506 -2.18 -2.55 3.28
N PHE A 507 -1.90 -1.78 2.25
CA PHE A 507 -1.18 -2.21 1.05
C PHE A 507 0.23 -2.76 1.30
N ARG A 508 0.94 -2.29 2.30
CA ARG A 508 2.27 -2.80 2.66
C ARG A 508 2.29 -3.55 3.99
N GLY A 509 1.12 -3.79 4.55
CA GLY A 509 1.00 -4.47 5.83
C GLY A 509 1.42 -3.61 7.01
N GLY A 510 2.24 -4.16 7.85
CA GLY A 510 2.70 -3.59 9.12
C GLY A 510 2.61 -4.61 10.23
N ARG A 511 2.92 -4.19 11.46
CA ARG A 511 2.95 -5.07 12.62
C ARG A 511 1.82 -4.78 13.59
N LEU A 512 1.08 -5.81 13.96
CA LEU A 512 0.26 -5.83 15.17
C LEU A 512 1.02 -6.61 16.25
N ASP A 513 1.49 -5.89 17.26
CA ASP A 513 2.15 -6.47 18.42
C ASP A 513 1.11 -6.74 19.51
N LEU A 514 0.85 -8.00 19.76
CA LEU A 514 -0.12 -8.44 20.77
C LEU A 514 0.36 -8.19 22.20
N ASN A 515 1.66 -8.04 22.40
CA ASN A 515 2.25 -7.69 23.68
C ASN A 515 1.70 -8.52 24.86
N GLY A 516 1.66 -9.84 24.69
CA GLY A 516 1.16 -10.76 25.71
C GLY A 516 -0.37 -10.89 25.80
N ASN A 517 -1.11 -10.19 24.93
CA ASN A 517 -2.58 -10.31 24.87
C ASN A 517 -3.00 -11.34 23.84
N SER A 518 -4.21 -11.86 23.96
CA SER A 518 -4.80 -12.83 23.03
C SER A 518 -5.98 -12.24 22.31
N LEU A 519 -6.11 -12.54 21.01
CA LEU A 519 -7.21 -12.07 20.17
C LEU A 519 -7.86 -13.23 19.40
N THR A 520 -9.15 -13.10 19.19
CA THR A 520 -9.94 -13.99 18.33
C THR A 520 -10.36 -13.24 17.07
N PHE A 521 -10.06 -13.83 15.91
CA PHE A 521 -10.43 -13.31 14.61
C PHE A 521 -11.40 -14.28 13.90
N LYS A 522 -12.43 -13.76 13.27
CA LYS A 522 -13.13 -14.52 12.22
C LYS A 522 -12.18 -14.75 11.04
N ARG A 523 -11.53 -13.68 10.61
CA ARG A 523 -10.44 -13.68 9.64
C ARG A 523 -9.54 -12.48 9.88
N ILE A 524 -8.29 -12.57 9.46
CA ILE A 524 -7.39 -11.42 9.46
C ILE A 524 -7.57 -10.66 8.15
N GLN A 525 -7.90 -9.37 8.23
CA GLN A 525 -8.15 -8.53 7.08
C GLN A 525 -6.82 -7.93 6.61
N ASN A 526 -6.26 -8.47 5.55
CA ASN A 526 -4.98 -8.04 5.00
C ASN A 526 -5.04 -7.91 3.47
N THR A 527 -4.53 -6.80 2.97
CA THR A 527 -4.40 -6.57 1.52
C THR A 527 -3.13 -7.22 0.98
N ASP A 528 -2.03 -7.10 1.70
CA ASP A 528 -0.71 -7.48 1.24
C ASP A 528 -0.06 -8.54 2.14
N GLU A 529 0.96 -9.20 1.61
CA GLU A 529 1.77 -10.17 2.34
C GLU A 529 2.72 -9.55 3.39
N GLY A 530 2.79 -8.22 3.47
CA GLY A 530 3.54 -7.49 4.49
C GLY A 530 2.92 -7.47 5.88
N ALA A 531 1.68 -7.95 6.05
CA ALA A 531 1.02 -8.01 7.35
C ALA A 531 1.72 -8.99 8.29
N MET A 532 1.98 -8.56 9.53
CA MET A 532 2.60 -9.40 10.56
C MET A 532 1.83 -9.30 11.86
N LEU A 533 1.53 -10.45 12.47
CA LEU A 533 1.04 -10.54 13.83
C LEU A 533 2.16 -11.10 14.68
N VAL A 534 2.57 -10.34 15.69
CA VAL A 534 3.76 -10.64 16.50
C VAL A 534 3.46 -10.56 17.99
N ASN A 535 4.29 -11.16 18.80
CA ASN A 535 4.31 -10.94 20.24
C ASN A 535 5.73 -10.59 20.67
N HIS A 536 5.98 -9.31 20.97
CA HIS A 536 7.27 -8.84 21.45
C HIS A 536 7.39 -8.86 22.99
N ASN A 537 6.37 -9.36 23.71
CA ASN A 537 6.46 -9.55 25.14
C ASN A 537 7.22 -10.85 25.46
N ALA A 538 8.42 -10.68 26.02
CA ALA A 538 9.31 -11.82 26.29
C ALA A 538 8.83 -12.74 27.42
N THR A 539 7.93 -12.26 28.30
CA THR A 539 7.52 -12.97 29.51
C THR A 539 6.09 -13.48 29.46
N GLN A 540 5.24 -12.91 28.63
CA GLN A 540 3.83 -13.29 28.50
C GLN A 540 3.54 -13.78 27.09
N ALA A 541 3.00 -15.00 26.98
CA ALA A 541 2.58 -15.58 25.72
C ALA A 541 1.31 -14.92 25.19
N SER A 542 1.16 -14.92 23.87
CA SER A 542 -0.06 -14.51 23.18
C SER A 542 -0.63 -15.66 22.37
N ASP A 543 -1.97 -15.75 22.36
CA ASP A 543 -2.71 -16.68 21.52
C ASP A 543 -3.53 -15.94 20.47
N ILE A 544 -3.40 -16.35 19.23
CA ILE A 544 -4.28 -15.96 18.13
C ILE A 544 -5.24 -17.11 17.87
N ILE A 545 -6.53 -16.83 17.90
CA ILE A 545 -7.59 -17.79 17.60
C ILE A 545 -8.26 -17.39 16.30
N ILE A 546 -8.31 -18.31 15.33
CA ILE A 546 -8.94 -18.11 14.02
C ILE A 546 -10.15 -19.05 13.93
N THR A 547 -11.33 -18.48 13.64
CA THR A 547 -12.57 -19.26 13.63
C THR A 547 -13.19 -19.46 12.25
N GLY A 548 -12.93 -18.56 11.30
CA GLY A 548 -13.76 -18.53 10.10
C GLY A 548 -15.22 -18.15 10.43
N SER A 549 -16.11 -18.35 9.48
CA SER A 549 -17.55 -18.21 9.65
C SER A 549 -18.23 -19.56 9.76
N ASP A 550 -19.42 -19.60 10.35
CA ASP A 550 -20.29 -20.78 10.41
C ASP A 550 -21.11 -21.01 9.13
N THR A 551 -21.07 -20.07 8.18
CA THR A 551 -21.80 -20.21 6.92
C THR A 551 -21.28 -21.35 6.07
N THR A 552 -22.19 -22.03 5.36
CA THR A 552 -21.84 -23.09 4.40
C THR A 552 -21.55 -22.52 3.00
N ASN A 553 -21.68 -21.21 2.81
CA ASN A 553 -21.62 -20.56 1.50
C ASN A 553 -20.44 -19.58 1.44
N ASN A 554 -19.58 -19.73 0.41
CA ASN A 554 -18.49 -18.80 0.12
C ASN A 554 -18.88 -17.67 -0.85
N GLN A 555 -20.16 -17.55 -1.20
CA GLN A 555 -20.63 -16.54 -2.12
C GLN A 555 -21.09 -15.26 -1.41
N GLY A 556 -21.14 -14.15 -2.15
CA GLY A 556 -21.51 -12.84 -1.64
C GLY A 556 -20.31 -11.91 -1.43
N GLY A 557 -20.57 -10.61 -1.26
CA GLY A 557 -19.52 -9.57 -1.19
C GLY A 557 -18.84 -9.43 0.17
N ASP A 558 -19.48 -9.89 1.24
CA ASP A 558 -18.95 -9.76 2.59
C ASP A 558 -17.97 -10.89 2.91
N LEU A 559 -16.68 -10.58 2.93
CA LEU A 559 -15.63 -11.56 3.21
C LEU A 559 -15.57 -11.97 4.68
N THR A 560 -16.13 -11.19 5.60
CA THR A 560 -16.15 -11.55 7.04
C THR A 560 -17.03 -12.75 7.33
N ASN A 561 -17.98 -13.04 6.42
CA ASN A 561 -18.89 -14.16 6.51
C ASN A 561 -18.50 -15.35 5.61
N LYS A 562 -17.25 -15.38 5.10
CA LYS A 562 -16.78 -16.50 4.29
C LYS A 562 -16.33 -17.67 5.15
N ARG A 563 -16.66 -18.87 4.68
CA ARG A 563 -16.23 -20.13 5.26
C ARG A 563 -14.73 -20.35 5.06
N ASP A 564 -14.25 -20.15 3.84
CA ASP A 564 -12.88 -20.35 3.46
C ASP A 564 -12.12 -19.04 3.55
N ILE A 565 -11.06 -19.03 4.32
CA ILE A 565 -10.26 -17.85 4.63
C ILE A 565 -8.79 -18.10 4.35
N ALA A 566 -8.04 -17.03 4.13
CA ALA A 566 -6.61 -17.07 3.93
C ALA A 566 -5.91 -15.96 4.69
N PHE A 567 -4.69 -16.25 5.10
CA PHE A 567 -3.73 -15.25 5.56
C PHE A 567 -2.42 -15.43 4.79
N ASN A 568 -2.06 -14.44 3.98
CA ASN A 568 -0.83 -14.42 3.21
C ASN A 568 0.27 -13.53 3.81
N GLY A 569 0.04 -13.00 5.02
CA GLY A 569 1.04 -12.37 5.87
C GLY A 569 1.77 -13.39 6.76
N TRP A 570 2.39 -12.89 7.81
CA TRP A 570 3.21 -13.68 8.72
C TRP A 570 2.62 -13.76 10.12
N PHE A 571 2.69 -14.93 10.69
CA PHE A 571 2.62 -15.11 12.14
C PHE A 571 4.05 -15.22 12.69
N GLY A 572 4.38 -14.33 13.64
CA GLY A 572 5.75 -14.06 14.05
C GLY A 572 6.41 -12.99 13.17
N ASP A 573 7.46 -12.37 13.67
CA ASP A 573 8.18 -11.33 12.94
C ASP A 573 9.17 -11.97 11.97
N LYS A 574 8.95 -11.80 10.67
CA LYS A 574 9.83 -12.36 9.63
C LYS A 574 11.23 -11.75 9.65
N ASP A 575 11.34 -10.52 10.15
CA ASP A 575 12.61 -9.76 10.18
C ASP A 575 13.32 -9.89 11.54
N ASP A 576 12.66 -10.46 12.56
CA ASP A 576 13.24 -10.68 13.88
C ASP A 576 13.85 -12.08 14.00
N THR A 577 15.16 -12.15 13.97
CA THR A 577 15.89 -13.40 14.17
C THR A 577 15.91 -13.87 15.63
N LYS A 578 15.56 -13.01 16.58
CA LYS A 578 15.59 -13.33 18.02
C LYS A 578 14.27 -13.91 18.52
N ASN A 579 13.16 -13.57 17.86
CA ASN A 579 11.80 -14.03 18.19
C ASN A 579 11.54 -14.05 19.70
N THR A 580 11.46 -12.88 20.31
CA THR A 580 11.57 -12.69 21.76
C THR A 580 10.34 -13.13 22.53
N GLY A 581 9.16 -13.22 21.89
CA GLY A 581 7.89 -13.55 22.52
C GLY A 581 7.28 -14.85 22.00
N ARG A 582 6.58 -15.57 22.91
CA ARG A 582 5.84 -16.77 22.55
C ARG A 582 4.50 -16.40 21.91
N LEU A 583 4.25 -16.89 20.70
CA LEU A 583 3.01 -16.69 19.96
C LEU A 583 2.45 -18.04 19.51
N ASN A 584 1.22 -18.32 19.89
CA ASN A 584 0.51 -19.51 19.45
C ASN A 584 -0.60 -19.13 18.48
N VAL A 585 -0.82 -19.99 17.47
CA VAL A 585 -1.90 -19.84 16.50
C VAL A 585 -2.83 -21.06 16.64
N ASN A 586 -4.09 -20.80 16.94
CA ASN A 586 -5.10 -21.82 17.16
C ASN A 586 -6.20 -21.69 16.10
N TYR A 587 -6.31 -22.68 15.22
CA TYR A 587 -7.40 -22.75 14.26
C TYR A 587 -8.56 -23.55 14.86
N ASN A 588 -9.62 -22.83 15.22
CA ASN A 588 -10.85 -23.35 15.83
C ASN A 588 -12.03 -23.08 14.88
N PRO A 589 -12.18 -23.82 13.77
CA PRO A 589 -13.20 -23.56 12.80
C PRO A 589 -14.62 -23.76 13.39
N LEU A 590 -15.53 -22.86 13.06
CA LEU A 590 -16.94 -22.96 13.43
C LEU A 590 -17.66 -24.08 12.67
N ASN A 591 -17.11 -24.49 11.52
CA ASN A 591 -17.63 -25.56 10.71
C ASN A 591 -16.49 -26.49 10.27
N LYS A 592 -16.73 -27.81 10.33
CA LYS A 592 -15.76 -28.85 9.95
C LYS A 592 -15.29 -28.77 8.49
N ASP A 593 -16.06 -28.15 7.61
CA ASP A 593 -15.74 -28.02 6.19
C ASP A 593 -15.01 -26.71 5.86
N ASN A 594 -14.71 -25.89 6.87
CA ASN A 594 -13.96 -24.65 6.67
C ASN A 594 -12.51 -24.92 6.27
N HIS A 595 -11.99 -24.04 5.41
CA HIS A 595 -10.58 -24.06 5.03
C HIS A 595 -9.88 -22.81 5.54
N PHE A 596 -8.66 -22.99 6.03
CA PHE A 596 -7.76 -21.90 6.37
C PHE A 596 -6.43 -22.07 5.64
N LEU A 597 -6.17 -21.16 4.70
CA LEU A 597 -4.96 -21.12 3.90
C LEU A 597 -3.91 -20.23 4.54
N LEU A 598 -2.75 -20.79 4.83
CA LEU A 598 -1.53 -20.05 5.16
C LEU A 598 -0.60 -20.05 3.96
N SER A 599 -0.34 -18.87 3.39
CA SER A 599 0.49 -18.71 2.18
C SER A 599 1.55 -17.61 2.30
N GLY A 600 1.75 -17.06 3.48
CA GLY A 600 2.78 -16.05 3.77
C GLY A 600 4.04 -16.64 4.37
N GLY A 601 3.87 -17.26 5.52
CA GLY A 601 4.95 -17.86 6.29
C GLY A 601 4.68 -17.78 7.79
N THR A 602 5.49 -18.50 8.56
CA THR A 602 5.49 -18.36 10.02
C THR A 602 6.91 -18.39 10.57
N ASN A 603 7.12 -17.64 11.65
CA ASN A 603 8.34 -17.66 12.44
C ASN A 603 7.93 -17.61 13.92
N LEU A 604 7.52 -18.74 14.45
CA LEU A 604 6.91 -18.84 15.77
C LEU A 604 7.84 -19.48 16.77
N LYS A 605 8.02 -18.80 17.88
CA LYS A 605 8.36 -19.40 19.17
C LYS A 605 7.03 -19.73 19.85
N GLY A 606 6.45 -20.85 19.51
CA GLY A 606 5.13 -21.29 19.95
C GLY A 606 4.54 -22.33 19.01
N ASN A 607 3.27 -22.65 19.20
CA ASN A 607 2.60 -23.77 18.54
C ASN A 607 1.60 -23.29 17.49
N ILE A 608 1.38 -24.13 16.47
CA ILE A 608 0.21 -24.07 15.61
C ILE A 608 -0.68 -25.25 16.01
N THR A 609 -1.93 -24.97 16.41
CA THR A 609 -2.89 -25.99 16.84
C THR A 609 -4.12 -25.92 15.93
N GLN A 610 -4.49 -27.08 15.37
CA GLN A 610 -5.71 -27.24 14.60
C GLN A 610 -6.69 -28.11 15.38
N ASN A 611 -7.89 -27.59 15.63
CA ASN A 611 -8.94 -28.31 16.36
C ASN A 611 -10.05 -28.88 15.45
N GLY A 612 -9.95 -28.67 14.14
CA GLY A 612 -10.91 -29.16 13.14
C GLY A 612 -10.68 -28.50 11.79
N GLY A 613 -11.59 -28.74 10.85
CA GLY A 613 -11.57 -28.14 9.52
C GLY A 613 -10.37 -28.57 8.67
N ASN A 614 -10.00 -27.72 7.73
CA ASN A 614 -8.87 -27.95 6.82
C ASN A 614 -7.86 -26.80 6.98
N LEU A 615 -6.64 -27.13 7.38
CA LEU A 615 -5.52 -26.20 7.49
C LEU A 615 -4.52 -26.48 6.36
N ILE A 616 -4.28 -25.47 5.50
CA ILE A 616 -3.44 -25.64 4.32
C ILE A 616 -2.22 -24.73 4.43
N PHE A 617 -1.04 -25.32 4.40
CA PHE A 617 0.23 -24.63 4.22
C PHE A 617 0.59 -24.68 2.74
N SER A 618 0.82 -23.54 2.12
CA SER A 618 1.10 -23.47 0.69
C SER A 618 2.11 -22.36 0.37
N GLY A 619 2.81 -22.53 -0.74
CA GLY A 619 3.40 -21.39 -1.43
C GLY A 619 2.31 -20.47 -1.96
N ARG A 620 2.71 -19.39 -2.60
CA ARG A 620 1.79 -18.41 -3.16
C ARG A 620 2.04 -18.24 -4.65
N PRO A 621 0.99 -18.26 -5.48
CA PRO A 621 1.15 -17.81 -6.87
C PRO A 621 1.58 -16.34 -6.89
N THR A 622 2.30 -15.92 -7.91
CA THR A 622 2.55 -14.50 -8.11
C THR A 622 1.21 -13.75 -8.14
N PRO A 623 1.17 -12.51 -7.61
CA PRO A 623 -0.09 -11.84 -7.31
C PRO A 623 -1.09 -11.76 -8.46
N HIS A 624 -0.64 -11.66 -9.68
CA HIS A 624 -1.52 -11.48 -10.84
C HIS A 624 -1.78 -12.77 -11.64
N ALA A 625 -1.22 -13.91 -11.19
CA ALA A 625 -1.33 -15.19 -11.90
C ALA A 625 -2.78 -15.73 -11.97
N TYR A 626 -3.63 -15.38 -11.01
CA TYR A 626 -5.00 -15.87 -10.91
C TYR A 626 -6.04 -14.76 -10.88
N ASN A 627 -5.77 -13.60 -11.45
CA ASN A 627 -6.80 -12.57 -11.56
C ASN A 627 -7.80 -12.93 -12.68
N HIS A 628 -8.96 -12.29 -12.70
CA HIS A 628 -10.03 -12.63 -13.63
C HIS A 628 -9.70 -12.34 -15.10
N LEU A 629 -8.63 -11.61 -15.39
CA LEU A 629 -8.19 -11.33 -16.76
C LEU A 629 -7.44 -12.51 -17.37
N ASN A 630 -6.96 -13.43 -16.56
CA ASN A 630 -6.21 -14.57 -17.02
C ASN A 630 -7.06 -15.63 -17.72
N GLN A 631 -8.38 -15.50 -17.71
CA GLN A 631 -9.29 -16.53 -18.24
C GLN A 631 -9.15 -16.79 -19.74
N ASN A 632 -8.60 -15.85 -20.50
CA ASN A 632 -8.44 -15.97 -21.94
C ASN A 632 -7.06 -15.47 -22.43
N HIS A 633 -6.03 -15.63 -21.63
CA HIS A 633 -4.69 -15.10 -21.87
C HIS A 633 -4.02 -15.63 -23.14
N ASP A 634 -4.42 -16.80 -23.67
CA ASP A 634 -3.89 -17.37 -24.90
C ASP A 634 -4.58 -16.85 -26.15
N LYS A 635 -5.66 -16.07 -26.00
CA LYS A 635 -6.46 -15.60 -27.13
C LYS A 635 -6.35 -14.10 -27.26
N ILE A 636 -5.64 -13.67 -28.26
CA ILE A 636 -5.60 -12.26 -28.66
C ILE A 636 -6.31 -12.18 -30.01
N GLU A 637 -7.62 -12.01 -29.95
CA GLU A 637 -8.44 -11.81 -31.14
C GLU A 637 -9.39 -10.64 -30.93
N GLY A 638 -9.24 -9.61 -31.74
CA GLY A 638 -10.15 -8.48 -31.79
C GLY A 638 -10.27 -7.72 -30.46
N SER A 639 -11.48 -7.52 -29.97
CA SER A 639 -11.77 -6.84 -28.73
C SER A 639 -11.65 -7.73 -27.49
N THR A 640 -11.19 -8.95 -27.63
CA THR A 640 -11.07 -9.87 -26.51
C THR A 640 -9.97 -9.46 -25.56
N ARG A 641 -10.30 -9.48 -24.31
CA ARG A 641 -9.40 -9.28 -23.20
C ARG A 641 -8.57 -10.54 -23.05
N GLY A 642 -7.29 -10.40 -23.16
CA GLY A 642 -6.40 -11.49 -22.85
C GLY A 642 -5.20 -10.97 -22.11
N GLU A 643 -4.85 -11.59 -21.02
CA GLU A 643 -3.61 -11.38 -20.31
C GLU A 643 -2.78 -12.65 -20.44
N VAL A 644 -1.59 -12.54 -20.98
CA VAL A 644 -0.66 -13.66 -20.99
C VAL A 644 0.14 -13.60 -19.70
N ILE A 645 -0.08 -14.58 -18.85
CA ILE A 645 0.66 -14.74 -17.61
C ILE A 645 1.87 -15.66 -17.85
N ILE A 646 2.84 -15.52 -16.99
CA ILE A 646 3.93 -16.48 -16.85
C ILE A 646 3.33 -17.69 -16.13
N ASP A 647 3.30 -18.84 -16.80
CA ASP A 647 2.70 -20.04 -16.25
C ASP A 647 3.25 -20.34 -14.85
N ASP A 648 2.34 -20.38 -13.89
CA ASP A 648 2.57 -20.89 -12.54
C ASP A 648 3.88 -20.45 -11.88
N ASP A 649 4.20 -19.16 -11.96
CA ASP A 649 5.26 -18.57 -11.16
C ASP A 649 4.79 -18.49 -9.72
N TRP A 650 5.27 -19.39 -8.90
CA TRP A 650 4.91 -19.51 -7.49
C TRP A 650 6.07 -19.13 -6.59
N ILE A 651 5.76 -18.40 -5.52
CA ILE A 651 6.71 -18.06 -4.46
C ILE A 651 6.73 -19.21 -3.45
N ASN A 652 7.90 -19.77 -3.22
CA ASN A 652 8.11 -20.80 -2.21
C ASN A 652 8.02 -20.20 -0.80
N ARG A 653 7.41 -20.93 0.13
CA ARG A 653 7.24 -20.49 1.52
C ARG A 653 7.89 -21.47 2.50
N THR A 654 8.25 -20.92 3.66
CA THR A 654 8.76 -21.65 4.82
C THR A 654 7.90 -21.34 6.03
N PHE A 655 7.56 -22.39 6.78
CA PHE A 655 6.79 -22.28 8.00
C PHE A 655 7.62 -22.85 9.16
N THR A 656 7.69 -22.10 10.27
CA THR A 656 8.42 -22.51 11.47
C THR A 656 7.54 -22.32 12.70
N ALA A 657 7.41 -23.41 13.48
CA ALA A 657 6.78 -23.43 14.79
C ALA A 657 7.53 -24.39 15.69
N GLU A 658 7.34 -24.33 17.00
CA GLU A 658 7.89 -25.36 17.90
C GLU A 658 7.15 -26.68 17.69
N ASN A 659 5.82 -26.64 17.72
CA ASN A 659 4.98 -27.80 17.50
C ASN A 659 3.79 -27.48 16.61
N LEU A 660 3.42 -28.45 15.77
CA LEU A 660 2.21 -28.44 14.98
C LEU A 660 1.29 -29.57 15.55
N GLN A 661 0.21 -29.16 16.19
CA GLN A 661 -0.70 -30.03 16.89
C GLN A 661 -2.02 -30.16 16.12
N ILE A 662 -2.22 -31.30 15.45
CA ILE A 662 -3.42 -31.58 14.66
C ILE A 662 -4.33 -32.46 15.49
N LYS A 663 -5.30 -31.83 16.15
CA LYS A 663 -6.22 -32.49 17.08
C LYS A 663 -7.55 -32.90 16.43
N GLY A 664 -7.80 -32.46 15.23
CA GLY A 664 -8.98 -32.76 14.41
C GLY A 664 -8.87 -32.19 13.02
N GLY A 665 -9.62 -32.76 12.07
CA GLY A 665 -9.64 -32.33 10.68
C GLY A 665 -8.43 -32.78 9.87
N GLN A 666 -8.14 -32.05 8.82
CA GLN A 666 -7.05 -32.35 7.89
C GLN A 666 -6.07 -31.18 7.79
N ALA A 667 -4.78 -31.47 8.00
CA ALA A 667 -3.68 -30.57 7.66
C ALA A 667 -3.08 -30.96 6.31
N VAL A 668 -2.81 -29.97 5.46
CA VAL A 668 -2.23 -30.21 4.14
C VAL A 668 -1.02 -29.31 3.96
N VAL A 669 0.14 -29.91 3.72
CA VAL A 669 1.32 -29.19 3.21
C VAL A 669 1.30 -29.31 1.70
N SER A 670 0.85 -28.26 1.03
CA SER A 670 0.56 -28.23 -0.41
C SER A 670 1.81 -27.88 -1.21
N ARG A 671 1.62 -27.43 -2.45
CA ARG A 671 2.71 -27.12 -3.38
C ARG A 671 3.52 -25.89 -2.95
N ASN A 672 4.77 -25.86 -3.37
CA ASN A 672 5.67 -24.71 -3.18
C ASN A 672 5.93 -24.34 -1.71
N VAL A 673 5.93 -25.33 -0.84
CA VAL A 673 6.46 -25.22 0.53
C VAL A 673 7.88 -25.78 0.51
N SER A 674 8.87 -24.91 0.73
CA SER A 674 10.29 -25.32 0.75
C SER A 674 10.62 -26.08 2.01
N ALA A 675 10.11 -25.63 3.14
CA ALA A 675 10.31 -26.28 4.44
C ALA A 675 9.16 -25.98 5.39
N ILE A 676 8.89 -26.94 6.27
CA ILE A 676 8.07 -26.78 7.45
C ILE A 676 8.83 -27.35 8.64
N ASN A 677 9.14 -26.49 9.62
CA ASN A 677 9.98 -26.78 10.74
C ASN A 677 9.15 -26.86 12.01
N GLY A 678 9.26 -27.96 12.75
CA GLY A 678 8.57 -28.20 14.00
C GLY A 678 8.17 -29.66 14.18
N ASN A 679 7.86 -30.04 15.41
CA ASN A 679 7.40 -31.37 15.71
C ASN A 679 5.88 -31.49 15.50
N TRP A 680 5.45 -32.54 14.84
CA TRP A 680 4.05 -32.82 14.56
C TRP A 680 3.46 -33.80 15.54
N THR A 681 2.28 -33.51 16.03
CA THR A 681 1.44 -34.47 16.77
C THR A 681 0.08 -34.52 16.07
N ILE A 682 -0.29 -35.69 15.58
CA ILE A 682 -1.54 -35.93 14.86
C ILE A 682 -2.33 -36.96 15.62
N ASN A 683 -3.54 -36.66 16.08
CA ASN A 683 -4.35 -37.52 16.94
C ASN A 683 -5.85 -37.38 16.65
N ASN A 684 -6.65 -38.23 17.31
CA ASN A 684 -8.13 -38.14 17.30
C ASN A 684 -8.78 -38.21 15.92
N ASN A 685 -8.44 -39.16 15.09
CA ASN A 685 -8.91 -39.31 13.71
C ASN A 685 -8.51 -38.16 12.77
N ALA A 686 -7.59 -37.27 13.18
CA ALA A 686 -7.05 -36.26 12.34
C ALA A 686 -6.12 -36.85 11.26
N SER A 687 -5.95 -36.13 10.19
CA SER A 687 -5.07 -36.53 9.10
C SER A 687 -4.11 -35.40 8.69
N ALA A 688 -2.94 -35.80 8.20
CA ALA A 688 -2.02 -34.88 7.53
C ALA A 688 -1.60 -35.42 6.16
N THR A 689 -1.49 -34.55 5.19
CA THR A 689 -0.98 -34.84 3.86
C THR A 689 0.20 -33.93 3.59
N PHE A 690 1.36 -34.50 3.32
CA PHE A 690 2.57 -33.77 3.02
C PHE A 690 2.90 -33.84 1.53
N GLY A 691 2.99 -32.69 0.88
CA GLY A 691 3.32 -32.54 -0.51
C GLY A 691 2.15 -32.80 -1.46
N VAL A 692 2.45 -32.75 -2.73
CA VAL A 692 1.48 -33.01 -3.80
C VAL A 692 1.90 -34.23 -4.60
N THR A 693 0.91 -35.01 -5.07
CA THR A 693 1.15 -36.17 -5.91
C THR A 693 0.77 -35.84 -7.34
N PRO A 694 1.74 -35.80 -8.28
CA PRO A 694 1.44 -35.57 -9.68
C PRO A 694 0.42 -36.57 -10.22
N ASN A 695 -0.44 -36.09 -11.11
CA ASN A 695 -1.47 -36.89 -11.78
C ASN A 695 -2.56 -37.49 -10.86
N GLN A 696 -2.60 -37.07 -9.62
CA GLN A 696 -3.65 -37.42 -8.66
C GLN A 696 -4.38 -36.16 -8.17
N GLU A 697 -5.54 -36.34 -7.55
CA GLU A 697 -6.29 -35.25 -6.94
C GLU A 697 -5.56 -34.72 -5.71
N ASN A 698 -5.26 -33.43 -5.71
CA ASN A 698 -4.67 -32.70 -4.58
C ASN A 698 -5.60 -31.58 -4.14
N LEU A 699 -5.70 -31.33 -2.86
CA LEU A 699 -6.37 -30.13 -2.35
C LEU A 699 -5.47 -28.92 -2.60
N VAL A 700 -5.94 -28.01 -3.43
CA VAL A 700 -5.25 -26.74 -3.74
C VAL A 700 -6.15 -25.59 -3.34
N CYS A 701 -5.61 -24.70 -2.51
CA CYS A 701 -6.27 -23.45 -2.13
C CYS A 701 -5.44 -22.27 -2.63
N ILE A 702 -6.13 -21.27 -3.15
CA ILE A 702 -5.53 -20.00 -3.55
C ILE A 702 -6.38 -18.84 -3.01
N ARG A 703 -5.74 -17.72 -2.73
CA ARG A 703 -6.41 -16.45 -2.49
C ARG A 703 -6.22 -15.56 -3.69
N SER A 704 -7.31 -15.09 -4.26
CA SER A 704 -7.28 -14.09 -5.33
C SER A 704 -6.90 -12.72 -4.78
N ASP A 705 -5.83 -12.13 -5.27
CA ASP A 705 -5.46 -10.74 -4.91
C ASP A 705 -6.45 -9.72 -5.44
N TRP A 706 -7.19 -10.09 -6.50
CA TRP A 706 -8.22 -9.24 -7.10
C TRP A 706 -9.48 -9.15 -6.24
N THR A 707 -9.99 -10.29 -5.78
CA THR A 707 -11.24 -10.37 -5.04
C THR A 707 -11.06 -10.59 -3.55
N GLY A 708 -9.87 -10.96 -3.10
CA GLY A 708 -9.61 -11.40 -1.73
C GLY A 708 -10.25 -12.74 -1.37
N LEU A 709 -10.98 -13.37 -2.30
CA LEU A 709 -11.65 -14.64 -2.07
C LEU A 709 -10.64 -15.79 -2.01
N THR A 710 -10.85 -16.68 -1.05
CA THR A 710 -10.15 -17.97 -0.96
C THR A 710 -10.97 -19.03 -1.67
N GLN A 711 -10.33 -19.74 -2.58
CA GLN A 711 -10.93 -20.85 -3.32
C GLN A 711 -10.12 -22.11 -3.07
N CYS A 712 -10.81 -23.18 -2.66
CA CYS A 712 -10.23 -24.48 -2.44
C CYS A 712 -10.92 -25.49 -3.36
N LYS A 713 -10.13 -26.30 -4.05
CA LYS A 713 -10.62 -27.30 -5.00
C LYS A 713 -9.68 -28.50 -5.06
N SER A 714 -10.20 -29.64 -5.47
CA SER A 714 -9.37 -30.74 -5.92
C SER A 714 -8.83 -30.45 -7.32
N GLU A 715 -7.55 -30.64 -7.51
CA GLU A 715 -6.86 -30.37 -8.77
C GLU A 715 -5.80 -31.43 -9.04
N LYS A 716 -5.73 -31.89 -10.30
CA LYS A 716 -4.64 -32.75 -10.79
C LYS A 716 -3.53 -31.89 -11.35
N LEU A 717 -2.33 -32.03 -10.81
CA LEU A 717 -1.15 -31.40 -11.34
C LEU A 717 -0.55 -32.26 -12.45
N THR A 718 -0.77 -31.86 -13.71
CA THR A 718 -0.39 -32.65 -14.91
C THR A 718 0.68 -31.99 -15.76
N ASN A 719 0.97 -30.72 -15.57
CA ASN A 719 1.95 -29.98 -16.36
C ASN A 719 3.37 -30.36 -15.91
N GLU A 720 4.12 -31.02 -16.80
CA GLU A 720 5.49 -31.49 -16.52
C GLU A 720 6.45 -30.35 -16.14
N LYS A 721 6.34 -29.18 -16.79
CA LYS A 721 7.19 -28.02 -16.48
C LYS A 721 6.96 -27.56 -15.03
N ILE A 722 5.71 -27.52 -14.60
CA ILE A 722 5.34 -27.16 -13.23
C ILE A 722 5.84 -28.23 -12.25
N ILE A 723 5.56 -29.50 -12.55
CA ILE A 723 5.99 -30.64 -11.72
C ILE A 723 7.50 -30.61 -11.51
N ASN A 724 8.27 -30.36 -12.56
CA ASN A 724 9.73 -30.31 -12.50
C ASN A 724 10.26 -29.07 -11.77
N SER A 725 9.46 -28.03 -11.61
CA SER A 725 9.81 -26.81 -10.88
C SER A 725 9.42 -26.83 -9.40
N LEU A 726 8.68 -27.85 -8.93
CA LEU A 726 8.29 -27.97 -7.56
C LEU A 726 9.51 -28.17 -6.64
N PRO A 727 9.63 -27.43 -5.55
CA PRO A 727 10.64 -27.72 -4.55
C PRO A 727 10.30 -29.03 -3.85
N ARG A 728 11.33 -29.75 -3.42
CA ARG A 728 11.11 -30.81 -2.43
C ARG A 728 10.84 -30.17 -1.09
N THR A 729 9.70 -30.50 -0.50
CA THR A 729 9.33 -30.00 0.82
C THR A 729 10.10 -30.73 1.90
N LYS A 730 10.88 -30.00 2.68
CA LYS A 730 11.56 -30.54 3.86
C LYS A 730 10.68 -30.41 5.08
N VAL A 731 10.28 -31.52 5.66
CA VAL A 731 9.58 -31.55 6.95
C VAL A 731 10.62 -31.86 8.03
N ASN A 732 11.06 -30.81 8.73
CA ASN A 732 12.11 -30.87 9.73
C ASN A 732 11.51 -30.98 11.13
N GLY A 733 11.45 -32.19 11.68
CA GLY A 733 10.91 -32.48 13.00
C GLY A 733 10.37 -33.91 13.10
N ASN A 734 10.06 -34.30 14.32
CA ASN A 734 9.47 -35.60 14.56
C ASN A 734 7.95 -35.57 14.29
N VAL A 735 7.40 -36.68 13.83
CA VAL A 735 5.97 -36.86 13.63
C VAL A 735 5.46 -37.97 14.54
N GLN A 736 4.50 -37.66 15.39
CA GLN A 736 3.84 -38.60 16.26
C GLN A 736 2.38 -38.78 15.84
N LEU A 737 1.97 -40.01 15.61
CA LEU A 737 0.59 -40.39 15.31
C LEU A 737 -0.01 -41.20 16.45
N SER A 738 -1.27 -40.92 16.80
CA SER A 738 -2.01 -41.64 17.83
C SER A 738 -3.52 -41.62 17.56
N ASN A 739 -4.27 -42.52 18.17
CA ASN A 739 -5.73 -42.56 18.18
C ASN A 739 -6.34 -42.47 16.75
N THR A 740 -5.99 -43.43 15.89
CA THR A 740 -6.51 -43.55 14.53
C THR A 740 -6.14 -42.36 13.58
N ALA A 741 -5.08 -41.64 13.91
CA ALA A 741 -4.54 -40.60 13.05
C ALA A 741 -3.91 -41.18 11.77
N SER A 742 -3.88 -40.41 10.70
CA SER A 742 -3.27 -40.81 9.43
C SER A 742 -2.29 -39.79 8.88
N LEU A 743 -1.26 -40.29 8.21
CA LEU A 743 -0.28 -39.48 7.50
C LEU A 743 -0.08 -40.00 6.08
N VAL A 744 -0.16 -39.11 5.11
CA VAL A 744 0.21 -39.39 3.72
C VAL A 744 1.37 -38.48 3.34
N ALA A 745 2.43 -39.03 2.77
CA ALA A 745 3.54 -38.24 2.21
C ALA A 745 3.76 -38.57 0.74
N SER A 746 3.95 -37.55 -0.08
CA SER A 746 4.23 -37.69 -1.52
C SER A 746 5.72 -37.89 -1.81
N GLY A 747 6.06 -38.29 -3.02
CA GLY A 747 7.45 -38.43 -3.48
C GLY A 747 8.29 -37.17 -3.52
N PHE A 748 7.69 -36.01 -3.35
CA PHE A 748 8.36 -34.69 -3.33
C PHE A 748 8.61 -34.17 -1.89
N VAL A 749 8.57 -35.04 -0.90
CA VAL A 749 8.74 -34.69 0.51
C VAL A 749 9.94 -35.44 1.09
N ASP A 750 10.76 -34.71 1.83
CA ASP A 750 11.82 -35.26 2.67
C ASP A 750 11.40 -35.12 4.14
N LEU A 751 11.10 -36.24 4.78
CA LEU A 751 10.86 -36.28 6.22
C LEU A 751 12.22 -36.39 6.94
N ILE A 752 12.55 -35.36 7.70
CA ILE A 752 13.83 -35.27 8.43
C ILE A 752 13.52 -35.31 9.92
N GLY A 753 13.43 -36.50 10.46
CA GLY A 753 13.05 -36.78 11.83
C GLY A 753 12.45 -38.18 11.94
N ASN A 754 11.99 -38.53 13.12
CA ASN A 754 11.39 -39.83 13.39
C ASN A 754 9.87 -39.79 13.21
N VAL A 755 9.30 -40.84 12.66
CA VAL A 755 7.85 -41.09 12.67
C VAL A 755 7.54 -42.14 13.73
N ASN A 756 6.78 -41.74 14.73
CA ASN A 756 6.42 -42.56 15.86
C ASN A 756 4.93 -42.91 15.82
N LEU A 757 4.61 -44.16 15.94
CA LEU A 757 3.25 -44.67 16.05
C LEU A 757 2.99 -45.14 17.47
N THR A 758 1.85 -44.79 18.05
CA THR A 758 1.43 -45.33 19.36
C THR A 758 0.36 -46.39 19.18
N GLU A 759 0.16 -47.28 20.20
CA GLU A 759 -0.62 -48.51 20.12
C GLU A 759 -2.07 -48.40 19.64
N GLN A 760 -2.56 -47.24 19.29
CA GLN A 760 -3.92 -47.02 18.77
C GLN A 760 -3.94 -46.18 17.49
N SER A 761 -2.82 -46.09 16.79
CA SER A 761 -2.71 -45.32 15.53
C SER A 761 -2.92 -46.20 14.30
#